data_2fa23861af30313dafc4aa8a0c1bd403
#
_entry.id   2fa23861af30313dafc4aa8a0c1bd403
#
_cell.length_a   1.000
_cell.length_b   1.000
_cell.length_c   1.000
_cell.angle_alpha   90.00
_cell.angle_beta   90.00
_cell.angle_gamma   90.00
#
_symmetry.space_group_name_H-M   'P 1'
#
loop_
_entity.id
_entity.type
_entity.pdbx_description
1 polymer ?
#
loop_
_entity_poly.entity_id
_entity_poly.type
_entity_poly.pdbx_seq_one_letter_code
_entity_poly.pdbx_strand_id
1 'polypeptide(L)'
;MEDNTDNNNDPVDKELKESIVTNDIKEQINKDSKKMYIILGLIFCSIALIAVIIILIYFLNKDSDSDSENNNPDDSNKLKFLSWTEAHKEAQKKLRNFTLEEKLGLIYGTKNMINTGQSNYCVGMIDPIPDKFGGICLQDGPAGVRFSKRTQSWQASINTAATFNKSLMYEVGKGQGKEFREKGVNVALGPAMNMQRSPQGGRLWECYGDDPFLSGVVATQVIKGIQSNGVIACAKHFVGNDQETNRKNSSSNIKEQALWEIYMEPFYRSVKDAEVGAIMAGYNAVNGTYCVNNSRIIQEYLKEKIGFQGYVMTDWWEVMSNSSDNFNSGVDMNMPGGYDEGAKWAGKNNSYWSNFEVYLGKEIMYERLDDAVERILAPMYKLDQFSSENKFPEVDLSKNTITEETKKLNREAAAQSTVLLKNENNILPLKNLSGKTIAIIGNDAKESICIREADCSCKSLFNFIYQGHMALGYGSGTTYFNYTTDPLSSITARAEKEGIKIISSVEIGVGTETIEGRTVIVGKDEIENAKKAAEQANLSIVFINADSGEQYINLEKSVGDRYDLEAWHSGNELVQAVLDTYENTTKSVIVAINSPGPVNLPWLDKIKGLIFSGLGGAESGNAITDILFGDYNPSGHLPYVWGEKDDYPSPINIFSNPSEYNYSEGVFIGQRYFDKYNKKYTFPFGFGLSYTTFEFEKNSLSANMAKEGLKIFFSVKNTGNMEGEAVPMVFLQFPDNIQTEDGYPDKLFKGFDKKRIKPNEIAKFEIFVDDHALSYYNIFEKKFIRPNEGVYTVYVGFNAKDYNLLQTTVDAKI
;
A
#
# COMPACT_ATOMS: atom_id res chain seq x y z
N MET A 1 7.34 -115.96 -5.04
CA MET A 1 8.18 -116.03 -6.26
C MET A 1 8.65 -114.67 -6.54
N GLU A 2 9.76 -114.38 -6.08
CA GLU A 2 11.02 -114.33 -6.86
C GLU A 2 11.08 -113.08 -7.73
N ASP A 3 12.00 -112.19 -7.86
CA ASP A 3 13.37 -112.24 -7.28
C ASP A 3 13.99 -110.84 -7.63
N ASN A 4 14.79 -110.41 -6.71
CA ASN A 4 16.12 -109.75 -6.93
C ASN A 4 16.35 -108.81 -8.11
N THR A 5 17.09 -107.81 -8.05
CA THR A 5 18.32 -107.38 -7.39
C THR A 5 18.65 -105.95 -7.98
N ASP A 6 19.28 -105.07 -7.54
CA ASP A 6 20.49 -104.65 -6.87
C ASP A 6 20.74 -103.16 -7.08
N ASN A 7 20.91 -102.50 -6.04
CA ASN A 7 21.89 -101.53 -5.62
C ASN A 7 22.86 -100.95 -6.63
N ASN A 8 22.89 -99.65 -6.69
CA ASN A 8 24.03 -98.84 -6.29
C ASN A 8 23.68 -97.29 -6.43
N ASN A 9 23.35 -96.69 -5.35
CA ASN A 9 23.32 -95.23 -5.24
C ASN A 9 24.41 -94.81 -4.26
N ASP A 10 25.53 -94.29 -4.81
CA ASP A 10 26.56 -93.67 -4.05
C ASP A 10 26.14 -92.25 -3.70
N PRO A 11 26.05 -91.82 -2.42
CA PRO A 11 25.54 -90.49 -2.00
C PRO A 11 26.43 -89.28 -2.40
N VAL A 12 27.72 -89.58 -2.77
CA VAL A 12 28.69 -88.54 -3.09
C VAL A 12 28.40 -87.83 -4.43
N ASP A 13 27.85 -88.52 -5.42
CA ASP A 13 27.60 -88.00 -6.78
C ASP A 13 26.36 -87.13 -6.84
N LYS A 14 25.46 -87.18 -5.85
CA LYS A 14 24.28 -86.37 -5.79
C LYS A 14 24.52 -84.95 -5.16
N GLU A 15 25.36 -84.85 -4.11
CA GLU A 15 25.79 -83.65 -3.50
C GLU A 15 26.66 -82.77 -4.42
N LEU A 16 27.54 -83.45 -5.25
CA LEU A 16 28.39 -82.70 -6.20
C LEU A 16 27.57 -82.08 -7.35
N LYS A 17 26.53 -82.73 -7.82
CA LYS A 17 25.65 -82.20 -8.88
C LYS A 17 24.73 -81.10 -8.38
N GLU A 18 24.24 -81.22 -7.14
CA GLU A 18 23.43 -80.11 -6.54
C GLU A 18 24.27 -78.91 -6.20
N SER A 19 25.55 -79.03 -5.81
CA SER A 19 26.43 -77.87 -5.52
C SER A 19 26.86 -77.13 -6.79
N ILE A 20 27.07 -77.89 -7.91
CA ILE A 20 27.41 -77.23 -9.20
C ILE A 20 26.22 -76.49 -9.77
N VAL A 21 25.01 -77.05 -9.71
CA VAL A 21 23.80 -76.32 -10.21
C VAL A 21 23.47 -75.05 -9.37
N THR A 22 23.68 -75.13 -8.05
CA THR A 22 23.43 -73.92 -7.18
C THR A 22 24.49 -72.88 -7.36
N ASN A 23 25.72 -73.19 -7.69
CA ASN A 23 26.75 -72.15 -7.98
C ASN A 23 26.55 -71.48 -9.35
N ASP A 24 26.18 -72.25 -10.38
CA ASP A 24 25.88 -71.67 -11.72
C ASP A 24 24.64 -70.76 -11.66
N ILE A 25 23.61 -71.14 -10.90
CA ILE A 25 22.42 -70.27 -10.71
C ILE A 25 22.77 -68.97 -9.92
N LYS A 26 23.62 -69.07 -8.88
CA LYS A 26 24.10 -67.93 -8.14
C LYS A 26 24.96 -66.99 -8.98
N GLU A 27 25.81 -67.55 -9.84
CA GLU A 27 26.65 -66.75 -10.75
C GLU A 27 25.81 -66.06 -11.83
N GLN A 28 24.77 -66.71 -12.36
CA GLN A 28 23.82 -66.15 -13.32
C GLN A 28 22.99 -65.04 -12.68
N ILE A 29 22.45 -65.23 -11.46
CA ILE A 29 21.71 -64.18 -10.73
C ILE A 29 22.60 -62.97 -10.43
N ASN A 30 23.87 -63.15 -10.12
CA ASN A 30 24.81 -62.07 -9.85
C ASN A 30 25.21 -61.31 -11.13
N LYS A 31 25.30 -61.98 -12.28
CA LYS A 31 25.49 -61.32 -13.60
C LYS A 31 24.26 -60.51 -14.03
N ASP A 32 23.07 -61.05 -13.81
CA ASP A 32 21.83 -60.34 -14.18
C ASP A 32 21.54 -59.17 -13.23
N SER A 33 21.85 -59.29 -11.94
CA SER A 33 21.80 -58.17 -10.99
C SER A 33 22.78 -57.06 -11.37
N LYS A 34 24.02 -57.37 -11.73
CA LYS A 34 24.99 -56.38 -12.21
C LYS A 34 24.54 -55.70 -13.49
N LYS A 35 23.94 -56.42 -14.46
CA LYS A 35 23.36 -55.80 -15.66
C LYS A 35 22.18 -54.89 -15.31
N MET A 36 21.33 -55.28 -14.38
CA MET A 36 20.20 -54.49 -13.91
C MET A 36 20.67 -53.19 -13.24
N TYR A 37 21.69 -53.22 -12.38
CA TYR A 37 22.26 -52.01 -11.79
C TYR A 37 22.91 -51.08 -12.82
N ILE A 38 23.57 -51.63 -13.85
CA ILE A 38 24.11 -50.82 -14.95
C ILE A 38 22.98 -50.17 -15.75
N ILE A 39 21.90 -50.89 -16.04
CA ILE A 39 20.73 -50.33 -16.75
C ILE A 39 20.04 -49.25 -15.91
N LEU A 40 19.83 -49.49 -14.61
CA LEU A 40 19.26 -48.51 -13.69
C LEU A 40 20.15 -47.25 -13.57
N GLY A 41 21.47 -47.46 -13.51
CA GLY A 41 22.43 -46.36 -13.53
C GLY A 41 22.36 -45.51 -14.82
N LEU A 42 22.26 -46.17 -15.97
CA LEU A 42 22.12 -45.49 -17.27
C LEU A 42 20.78 -44.73 -17.38
N ILE A 43 19.68 -45.33 -16.87
CA ILE A 43 18.38 -44.64 -16.82
C ILE A 43 18.44 -43.40 -15.90
N PHE A 44 19.08 -43.52 -14.74
CA PHE A 44 19.25 -42.41 -13.81
C PHE A 44 20.10 -41.28 -14.39
N CYS A 45 21.21 -41.63 -15.06
CA CYS A 45 22.03 -40.65 -15.77
C CYS A 45 21.26 -39.98 -16.92
N SER A 46 20.42 -40.73 -17.64
CA SER A 46 19.59 -40.15 -18.72
C SER A 46 18.54 -39.19 -18.18
N ILE A 47 17.90 -39.51 -17.07
CA ILE A 47 16.92 -38.62 -16.38
C ILE A 47 17.62 -37.37 -15.86
N ALA A 48 18.81 -37.50 -15.27
CA ALA A 48 19.61 -36.39 -14.82
C ALA A 48 20.04 -35.46 -15.98
N LEU A 49 20.42 -36.03 -17.12
CA LEU A 49 20.77 -35.29 -18.32
C LEU A 49 19.57 -34.52 -18.91
N ILE A 50 18.41 -35.14 -18.95
CA ILE A 50 17.16 -34.53 -19.37
C ILE A 50 16.78 -33.36 -18.43
N ALA A 51 16.92 -33.51 -17.11
CA ALA A 51 16.68 -32.48 -16.14
C ALA A 51 17.64 -31.29 -16.34
N VAL A 52 18.92 -31.54 -16.60
CA VAL A 52 19.92 -30.49 -16.92
C VAL A 52 19.57 -29.79 -18.24
N ILE A 53 19.12 -30.52 -19.25
CA ILE A 53 18.70 -29.94 -20.53
C ILE A 53 17.45 -29.06 -20.34
N ILE A 54 16.48 -29.50 -19.55
CA ILE A 54 15.29 -28.71 -19.24
C ILE A 54 15.65 -27.43 -18.47
N ILE A 55 16.59 -27.52 -17.54
CA ILE A 55 17.09 -26.36 -16.80
C ILE A 55 17.86 -25.41 -17.73
N LEU A 56 18.70 -25.93 -18.63
CA LEU A 56 19.39 -25.14 -19.64
C LEU A 56 18.43 -24.48 -20.63
N ILE A 57 17.41 -25.16 -21.09
CA ILE A 57 16.34 -24.61 -21.94
C ILE A 57 15.56 -23.52 -21.19
N TYR A 58 15.28 -23.72 -19.90
CA TYR A 58 14.64 -22.71 -19.06
C TYR A 58 15.51 -21.43 -18.92
N PHE A 59 16.81 -21.58 -18.70
CA PHE A 59 17.74 -20.44 -18.63
C PHE A 59 17.99 -19.79 -20.01
N LEU A 60 18.07 -20.55 -21.08
CA LEU A 60 18.23 -20.01 -22.44
C LEU A 60 16.98 -19.26 -22.93
N ASN A 61 15.79 -19.69 -22.51
CA ASN A 61 14.55 -18.96 -22.78
C ASN A 61 14.37 -17.71 -21.90
N LYS A 62 15.11 -17.59 -20.80
CA LYS A 62 15.02 -16.43 -19.91
C LYS A 62 15.85 -15.23 -20.40
N ASP A 63 16.85 -15.46 -21.23
CA ASP A 63 17.71 -14.41 -21.78
C ASP A 63 17.30 -13.95 -23.19
N SER A 64 16.17 -14.47 -23.73
CA SER A 64 15.70 -14.12 -25.08
C SER A 64 14.40 -13.30 -25.13
N ASP A 65 14.04 -12.62 -24.03
CA ASP A 65 12.98 -11.61 -24.06
C ASP A 65 13.52 -10.24 -24.51
N SER A 66 14.06 -10.26 -25.72
CA SER A 66 14.16 -9.07 -26.58
C SER A 66 13.71 -9.45 -27.98
N ASP A 67 12.53 -8.94 -28.36
CA ASP A 67 12.02 -8.80 -29.72
C ASP A 67 11.99 -10.06 -30.62
N SER A 68 10.91 -10.86 -30.50
CA SER A 68 10.37 -11.55 -31.67
C SER A 68 8.87 -11.80 -31.51
N GLU A 69 8.07 -11.25 -32.42
CA GLU A 69 6.65 -11.55 -32.59
C GLU A 69 6.45 -13.07 -32.70
N ASN A 70 5.89 -13.68 -31.67
CA ASN A 70 5.36 -15.05 -31.72
C ASN A 70 3.83 -14.98 -31.72
N ASN A 71 3.24 -15.18 -32.87
CA ASN A 71 1.80 -15.42 -33.04
C ASN A 71 1.41 -16.76 -32.39
N ASN A 72 1.01 -16.71 -31.12
CA ASN A 72 0.38 -17.81 -30.42
C ASN A 72 -1.16 -17.58 -30.44
N PRO A 73 -2.02 -18.56 -30.76
CA PRO A 73 -3.47 -18.36 -30.86
C PRO A 73 -4.17 -17.94 -29.56
N ASP A 74 -3.47 -17.95 -28.42
CA ASP A 74 -3.99 -17.54 -27.10
C ASP A 74 -3.77 -16.04 -26.79
N ASP A 75 -3.15 -15.29 -27.72
CA ASP A 75 -2.81 -13.86 -27.53
C ASP A 75 -3.95 -12.89 -27.86
N SER A 76 -5.15 -13.41 -28.20
CA SER A 76 -6.31 -12.59 -28.61
C SER A 76 -6.89 -11.69 -27.50
N ASN A 77 -6.43 -11.82 -26.25
CA ASN A 77 -6.91 -11.06 -25.08
C ASN A 77 -5.85 -10.17 -24.41
N LYS A 78 -4.66 -10.04 -24.99
CA LYS A 78 -3.60 -9.20 -24.40
C LYS A 78 -3.83 -7.72 -24.74
N LEU A 79 -3.86 -6.86 -23.69
CA LEU A 79 -3.98 -5.42 -23.89
C LEU A 79 -2.80 -4.86 -24.67
N LYS A 80 -3.08 -3.95 -25.63
CA LYS A 80 -2.07 -3.32 -26.49
C LYS A 80 -1.84 -1.88 -26.04
N PHE A 81 -0.84 -1.67 -25.20
CA PHE A 81 -0.51 -0.34 -24.70
C PHE A 81 0.29 0.46 -25.75
N LEU A 82 -0.07 1.74 -25.88
CA LEU A 82 0.61 2.68 -26.74
C LEU A 82 1.63 3.53 -25.96
N SER A 83 2.64 4.02 -26.64
CA SER A 83 3.43 5.13 -26.14
C SER A 83 2.58 6.40 -26.03
N TRP A 84 2.98 7.36 -25.20
CA TRP A 84 2.28 8.65 -25.12
C TRP A 84 2.20 9.35 -26.48
N THR A 85 3.26 9.33 -27.27
CA THR A 85 3.28 9.93 -28.62
C THR A 85 2.23 9.32 -29.55
N GLU A 86 2.12 8.01 -29.55
CA GLU A 86 1.12 7.31 -30.34
C GLU A 86 -0.31 7.56 -29.82
N ALA A 87 -0.48 7.53 -28.49
CA ALA A 87 -1.76 7.80 -27.83
C ALA A 87 -2.29 9.20 -28.15
N HIS A 88 -1.46 10.22 -28.07
CA HIS A 88 -1.81 11.60 -28.45
C HIS A 88 -2.17 11.70 -29.95
N LYS A 89 -1.41 11.03 -30.81
CA LYS A 89 -1.71 11.01 -32.24
C LYS A 89 -3.10 10.40 -32.54
N GLU A 90 -3.47 9.32 -31.87
CA GLU A 90 -4.81 8.73 -32.01
C GLU A 90 -5.89 9.63 -31.37
N ALA A 91 -5.62 10.24 -30.21
CA ALA A 91 -6.52 11.21 -29.59
C ALA A 91 -6.81 12.40 -30.50
N GLN A 92 -5.79 12.99 -31.16
CA GLN A 92 -5.94 14.07 -32.12
C GLN A 92 -6.78 13.67 -33.35
N LYS A 93 -6.64 12.44 -33.84
CA LYS A 93 -7.51 11.94 -34.93
C LYS A 93 -8.97 11.85 -34.48
N LYS A 94 -9.19 11.33 -33.26
CA LYS A 94 -10.52 11.19 -32.66
C LYS A 94 -11.17 12.55 -32.43
N LEU A 95 -10.45 13.49 -31.87
CA LEU A 95 -10.84 14.86 -31.56
C LEU A 95 -11.48 15.58 -32.78
N ARG A 96 -10.93 15.38 -33.98
CA ARG A 96 -11.43 15.99 -35.23
C ARG A 96 -12.84 15.56 -35.60
N ASN A 97 -13.34 14.46 -35.08
CA ASN A 97 -14.65 13.91 -35.34
C ASN A 97 -15.71 14.43 -34.37
N PHE A 98 -15.32 15.20 -33.34
CA PHE A 98 -16.26 15.76 -32.36
C PHE A 98 -16.70 17.18 -32.77
N THR A 99 -17.99 17.43 -32.57
CA THR A 99 -18.55 18.79 -32.66
C THR A 99 -18.09 19.60 -31.42
N LEU A 100 -18.33 20.90 -31.47
CA LEU A 100 -18.03 21.79 -30.31
C LEU A 100 -18.79 21.33 -29.05
N GLU A 101 -20.08 21.04 -29.19
CA GLU A 101 -20.94 20.59 -28.09
C GLU A 101 -20.43 19.24 -27.50
N GLU A 102 -20.04 18.30 -28.36
CA GLU A 102 -19.47 17.02 -27.95
C GLU A 102 -18.13 17.23 -27.19
N LYS A 103 -17.27 18.14 -27.65
CA LYS A 103 -16.02 18.48 -26.93
C LYS A 103 -16.31 19.08 -25.56
N LEU A 104 -17.28 19.99 -25.48
CA LEU A 104 -17.73 20.57 -24.21
C LEU A 104 -18.29 19.49 -23.27
N GLY A 105 -19.00 18.50 -23.77
CA GLY A 105 -19.50 17.38 -22.98
C GLY A 105 -18.40 16.49 -22.40
N LEU A 106 -17.17 16.49 -22.94
CA LEU A 106 -16.05 15.70 -22.45
C LEU A 106 -15.29 16.32 -21.29
N ILE A 107 -15.37 17.63 -21.10
CA ILE A 107 -14.59 18.35 -20.09
C ILE A 107 -15.29 18.54 -18.74
N TYR A 108 -16.52 18.12 -18.59
CA TYR A 108 -17.21 18.14 -17.29
C TYR A 108 -18.14 16.93 -17.11
N GLY A 109 -18.29 16.52 -15.85
CA GLY A 109 -19.17 15.42 -15.48
C GLY A 109 -20.64 15.74 -15.70
N THR A 110 -21.41 14.76 -16.08
CA THR A 110 -22.82 14.90 -16.53
C THR A 110 -23.81 14.42 -15.49
N LYS A 111 -23.41 13.59 -14.52
CA LYS A 111 -24.30 13.08 -13.47
C LYS A 111 -23.60 13.06 -12.12
N ASN A 112 -24.30 13.57 -11.13
CA ASN A 112 -23.92 13.45 -9.74
C ASN A 112 -24.79 12.37 -9.07
N MET A 113 -24.13 11.30 -8.59
CA MET A 113 -24.81 10.12 -8.11
C MET A 113 -24.83 9.98 -6.58
N ILE A 114 -24.17 10.87 -5.85
CA ILE A 114 -24.08 10.80 -4.37
C ILE A 114 -25.46 10.91 -3.71
N ASN A 115 -26.42 11.58 -4.34
CA ASN A 115 -27.74 11.84 -3.76
C ASN A 115 -28.84 10.82 -4.09
N THR A 116 -28.58 9.80 -4.89
CA THR A 116 -29.67 8.90 -5.32
C THR A 116 -29.90 7.68 -4.45
N GLY A 117 -29.01 7.41 -3.47
CA GLY A 117 -29.08 6.22 -2.60
C GLY A 117 -29.02 4.88 -3.38
N GLN A 118 -28.71 4.93 -4.67
CA GLN A 118 -28.62 3.75 -5.51
C GLN A 118 -27.19 3.23 -5.56
N SER A 119 -27.00 1.96 -5.33
CA SER A 119 -25.71 1.29 -5.14
C SER A 119 -24.98 0.90 -6.44
N ASN A 120 -25.32 1.48 -7.60
CA ASN A 120 -24.82 1.01 -8.90
C ASN A 120 -24.35 2.13 -9.83
N TYR A 121 -23.76 3.22 -9.28
CA TYR A 121 -23.37 4.35 -10.11
C TYR A 121 -21.95 4.82 -9.85
N CYS A 122 -21.28 5.30 -10.90
CA CYS A 122 -19.98 5.94 -10.84
C CYS A 122 -20.08 7.27 -10.06
N VAL A 123 -19.09 7.58 -9.22
CA VAL A 123 -19.05 8.86 -8.47
C VAL A 123 -18.82 10.04 -9.39
N GLY A 124 -18.26 9.83 -10.58
CA GLY A 124 -18.17 10.78 -11.68
C GLY A 124 -18.41 10.07 -13.00
N MET A 125 -19.05 10.75 -13.95
CA MET A 125 -19.39 10.17 -15.25
C MET A 125 -19.35 11.20 -16.35
N ILE A 126 -18.80 10.79 -17.50
CA ILE A 126 -18.95 11.47 -18.78
C ILE A 126 -19.89 10.59 -19.62
N ASP A 127 -20.96 11.18 -20.16
CA ASP A 127 -21.94 10.45 -20.94
C ASP A 127 -21.34 9.92 -22.26
N PRO A 128 -21.81 8.77 -22.76
CA PRO A 128 -21.42 8.29 -24.07
C PRO A 128 -21.93 9.19 -25.19
N ILE A 129 -21.16 9.28 -26.27
CA ILE A 129 -21.55 9.93 -27.52
C ILE A 129 -21.82 8.81 -28.53
N PRO A 130 -23.05 8.63 -29.02
CA PRO A 130 -23.42 7.54 -29.92
C PRO A 130 -22.45 7.39 -31.09
N ASP A 131 -22.02 6.17 -31.36
CA ASP A 131 -21.10 5.77 -32.42
C ASP A 131 -19.71 6.39 -32.37
N LYS A 132 -19.45 7.27 -31.40
CA LYS A 132 -18.15 7.98 -31.28
C LYS A 132 -17.39 7.71 -29.99
N PHE A 133 -18.09 7.59 -28.85
CA PHE A 133 -17.43 7.55 -27.54
C PHE A 133 -18.26 6.77 -26.53
N GLY A 134 -17.65 5.82 -25.82
CA GLY A 134 -18.33 4.92 -24.88
C GLY A 134 -18.66 5.52 -23.51
N GLY A 135 -18.28 6.77 -23.26
CA GLY A 135 -18.37 7.39 -21.94
C GLY A 135 -17.18 7.06 -21.03
N ILE A 136 -17.15 7.69 -19.86
CA ILE A 136 -16.16 7.43 -18.81
C ILE A 136 -16.88 7.23 -17.48
N CYS A 137 -16.58 6.16 -16.78
CA CYS A 137 -16.93 5.95 -15.38
C CYS A 137 -15.71 6.17 -14.51
N LEU A 138 -15.83 7.08 -13.54
CA LEU A 138 -14.82 7.32 -12.52
C LEU A 138 -15.35 6.84 -11.18
N GLN A 139 -14.49 6.14 -10.39
CA GLN A 139 -14.90 5.63 -9.08
C GLN A 139 -13.77 5.77 -8.07
N ASP A 140 -14.11 6.10 -6.80
CA ASP A 140 -13.16 6.15 -5.71
C ASP A 140 -12.49 4.81 -5.49
N GLY A 141 -11.21 4.84 -5.11
CA GLY A 141 -10.40 3.69 -5.22
C GLY A 141 -9.17 3.42 -4.36
N PRO A 142 -8.73 4.22 -3.39
CA PRO A 142 -7.52 3.87 -2.63
C PRO A 142 -7.55 2.49 -1.97
N ALA A 143 -8.70 2.05 -1.47
CA ALA A 143 -8.86 0.73 -0.85
C ALA A 143 -9.75 -0.25 -1.66
N GLY A 144 -10.06 0.05 -2.93
CA GLY A 144 -10.88 -0.75 -3.83
C GLY A 144 -12.07 0.02 -4.42
N VAL A 145 -12.99 -0.66 -5.10
CA VAL A 145 -14.11 -0.03 -5.81
C VAL A 145 -15.21 0.42 -4.85
N ARG A 146 -15.26 1.74 -4.54
CA ARG A 146 -16.26 2.30 -3.63
C ARG A 146 -17.68 2.18 -4.17
N PHE A 147 -18.69 2.19 -3.29
CA PHE A 147 -20.13 2.05 -3.62
C PHE A 147 -20.49 0.81 -4.45
N SER A 148 -19.59 -0.16 -4.47
CA SER A 148 -19.72 -1.40 -5.21
C SER A 148 -19.99 -2.56 -4.28
N LYS A 149 -20.91 -3.45 -4.64
CA LYS A 149 -21.11 -4.72 -3.95
C LYS A 149 -20.17 -5.78 -4.53
N ARG A 150 -19.81 -6.78 -3.71
CA ARG A 150 -19.00 -7.94 -4.12
C ARG A 150 -17.67 -7.54 -4.75
N THR A 151 -17.00 -6.59 -4.10
CA THR A 151 -15.62 -6.18 -4.35
C THR A 151 -14.77 -6.46 -3.12
N GLN A 152 -13.48 -6.67 -3.32
CA GLN A 152 -12.54 -6.82 -2.22
C GLN A 152 -12.34 -5.47 -1.53
N SER A 153 -12.33 -5.47 -0.19
CA SER A 153 -11.81 -4.35 0.59
C SER A 153 -10.33 -4.65 0.85
N TRP A 154 -9.46 -3.97 0.10
CA TRP A 154 -8.03 -4.11 0.23
C TRP A 154 -7.54 -3.41 1.49
N GLN A 155 -6.33 -3.77 1.96
CA GLN A 155 -5.71 -3.04 3.06
C GLN A 155 -5.54 -1.56 2.73
N ALA A 156 -5.46 -0.73 3.74
CA ALA A 156 -5.20 0.70 3.60
C ALA A 156 -3.87 0.97 2.87
N SER A 157 -3.76 2.12 2.21
CA SER A 157 -2.54 2.48 1.47
C SER A 157 -1.31 2.56 2.37
N ILE A 158 -1.47 3.04 3.62
CA ILE A 158 -0.39 3.07 4.61
C ILE A 158 0.14 1.67 4.94
N ASN A 159 -0.74 0.66 4.95
CA ASN A 159 -0.37 -0.74 5.11
C ASN A 159 0.41 -1.25 3.89
N THR A 160 -0.02 -0.86 2.67
CA THR A 160 0.72 -1.22 1.45
C THR A 160 2.15 -0.68 1.51
N ALA A 161 2.37 0.54 2.02
CA ALA A 161 3.70 1.10 2.24
C ALA A 161 4.48 0.31 3.31
N ALA A 162 3.83 -0.09 4.41
CA ALA A 162 4.45 -0.84 5.51
C ALA A 162 4.98 -2.22 5.09
N THR A 163 4.57 -2.76 3.94
CA THR A 163 5.12 -4.01 3.41
C THR A 163 6.57 -3.90 2.97
N PHE A 164 7.05 -2.73 2.56
CA PHE A 164 8.37 -2.52 1.94
C PHE A 164 8.69 -3.57 0.87
N ASN A 165 7.68 -3.98 0.12
CA ASN A 165 7.78 -5.02 -0.91
C ASN A 165 7.23 -4.49 -2.25
N LYS A 166 8.14 -4.05 -3.12
CA LYS A 166 7.80 -3.45 -4.43
C LYS A 166 6.92 -4.37 -5.29
N SER A 167 7.23 -5.66 -5.30
CA SER A 167 6.45 -6.65 -6.06
C SER A 167 5.03 -6.78 -5.52
N LEU A 168 4.87 -6.86 -4.19
CA LEU A 168 3.55 -6.96 -3.57
C LEU A 168 2.73 -5.67 -3.75
N MET A 169 3.36 -4.50 -3.66
CA MET A 169 2.72 -3.21 -3.96
C MET A 169 2.14 -3.18 -5.38
N TYR A 170 2.90 -3.70 -6.36
CA TYR A 170 2.44 -3.85 -7.74
C TYR A 170 1.27 -4.84 -7.84
N GLU A 171 1.36 -6.02 -7.23
CA GLU A 171 0.29 -7.04 -7.29
C GLU A 171 -1.00 -6.56 -6.60
N VAL A 172 -0.92 -5.79 -5.51
CA VAL A 172 -2.08 -5.14 -4.88
C VAL A 172 -2.73 -4.16 -5.86
N GLY A 173 -1.96 -3.26 -6.47
CA GLY A 173 -2.46 -2.35 -7.49
C GLY A 173 -3.07 -3.08 -8.69
N LYS A 174 -2.47 -4.19 -9.12
CA LYS A 174 -2.98 -5.03 -10.20
C LYS A 174 -4.30 -5.73 -9.82
N GLY A 175 -4.40 -6.24 -8.59
CA GLY A 175 -5.65 -6.79 -8.06
C GLY A 175 -6.78 -5.76 -8.05
N GLN A 176 -6.49 -4.55 -7.55
CA GLN A 176 -7.43 -3.43 -7.60
C GLN A 176 -7.83 -3.08 -9.03
N GLY A 177 -6.87 -2.86 -9.92
CA GLY A 177 -7.11 -2.53 -11.32
C GLY A 177 -7.97 -3.57 -12.05
N LYS A 178 -7.78 -4.86 -11.76
CA LYS A 178 -8.60 -5.95 -12.28
C LYS A 178 -10.07 -5.79 -11.87
N GLU A 179 -10.33 -5.51 -10.58
CA GLU A 179 -11.71 -5.30 -10.11
C GLU A 179 -12.37 -4.08 -10.74
N PHE A 180 -11.63 -2.95 -10.85
CA PHE A 180 -12.11 -1.75 -11.55
C PHE A 180 -12.49 -2.06 -12.99
N ARG A 181 -11.60 -2.71 -13.76
CA ARG A 181 -11.89 -3.09 -15.15
C ARG A 181 -13.09 -4.02 -15.24
N GLU A 182 -13.14 -5.07 -14.43
CA GLU A 182 -14.22 -6.05 -14.47
C GLU A 182 -15.60 -5.46 -14.17
N LYS A 183 -15.64 -4.35 -13.42
CA LYS A 183 -16.86 -3.58 -13.13
C LYS A 183 -17.15 -2.48 -14.15
N GLY A 184 -16.35 -2.35 -15.20
CA GLY A 184 -16.52 -1.34 -16.24
C GLY A 184 -16.13 0.08 -15.83
N VAL A 185 -15.27 0.23 -14.81
CA VAL A 185 -14.77 1.53 -14.33
C VAL A 185 -13.50 1.89 -15.09
N ASN A 186 -13.55 3.01 -15.84
CA ASN A 186 -12.46 3.48 -16.68
C ASN A 186 -11.32 4.11 -15.89
N VAL A 187 -11.65 4.79 -14.78
CA VAL A 187 -10.72 5.60 -13.99
C VAL A 187 -10.86 5.25 -12.52
N ALA A 188 -9.79 4.74 -11.94
CA ALA A 188 -9.65 4.57 -10.50
C ALA A 188 -9.16 5.90 -9.88
N LEU A 189 -9.96 6.51 -8.99
CA LEU A 189 -9.59 7.74 -8.29
C LEU A 189 -8.64 7.42 -7.13
N GLY A 190 -7.46 7.03 -7.48
CA GLY A 190 -6.35 6.65 -6.61
C GLY A 190 -5.11 6.30 -7.42
N PRO A 191 -3.96 6.23 -6.73
CA PRO A 191 -3.75 6.33 -5.28
C PRO A 191 -3.74 7.77 -4.75
N ALA A 192 -4.02 7.92 -3.44
CA ALA A 192 -3.71 9.13 -2.71
C ALA A 192 -2.26 9.07 -2.20
N MET A 193 -1.54 10.20 -2.24
CA MET A 193 -0.11 10.24 -1.94
C MET A 193 0.35 11.52 -1.24
N ASN A 194 -0.57 12.17 -0.52
CA ASN A 194 -0.24 13.32 0.31
C ASN A 194 0.69 12.90 1.47
N MET A 195 1.45 13.83 2.00
CA MET A 195 2.47 13.53 2.99
C MET A 195 1.90 13.50 4.41
N GLN A 196 2.34 12.54 5.22
CA GLN A 196 2.05 12.49 6.66
C GLN A 196 2.86 13.56 7.39
N ARG A 197 2.46 14.84 7.22
CA ARG A 197 3.07 15.98 7.85
C ARG A 197 2.75 16.05 9.34
N SER A 198 1.52 15.66 9.72
CA SER A 198 1.04 15.50 11.09
C SER A 198 0.41 14.13 11.28
N PRO A 199 0.68 13.43 12.40
CA PRO A 199 0.06 12.13 12.67
C PRO A 199 -1.46 12.21 12.92
N GLN A 200 -2.00 13.42 13.05
CA GLN A 200 -3.43 13.68 13.25
C GLN A 200 -4.24 13.68 11.95
N GLY A 201 -3.58 13.75 10.79
CA GLY A 201 -4.27 13.92 9.50
C GLY A 201 -5.31 12.85 9.21
N GLY A 202 -6.52 13.27 8.83
CA GLY A 202 -7.70 12.41 8.76
C GLY A 202 -7.66 11.37 7.64
N ARG A 203 -7.00 11.67 6.53
CA ARG A 203 -6.89 10.78 5.35
C ARG A 203 -5.52 10.16 5.18
N LEU A 204 -4.69 10.17 6.22
CA LEU A 204 -3.33 9.60 6.14
C LEU A 204 -3.32 8.09 5.90
N TRP A 205 -4.37 7.39 6.32
CA TRP A 205 -4.54 5.96 6.03
C TRP A 205 -4.63 5.66 4.52
N GLU A 206 -5.07 6.66 3.71
CA GLU A 206 -5.12 6.56 2.26
C GLU A 206 -3.76 6.81 1.59
N CYS A 207 -2.76 7.32 2.33
CA CYS A 207 -1.46 7.75 1.84
C CYS A 207 -0.35 6.77 2.28
N TYR A 208 0.92 7.11 2.04
CA TYR A 208 2.04 6.17 2.13
C TYR A 208 3.06 6.49 3.23
N GLY A 209 2.79 7.46 4.10
CA GLY A 209 3.64 7.80 5.22
C GLY A 209 4.29 9.18 5.15
N ASP A 210 5.40 9.35 5.88
CA ASP A 210 6.08 10.64 6.05
C ASP A 210 7.37 10.79 5.22
N ASP A 211 7.78 9.75 4.49
CA ASP A 211 8.95 9.82 3.60
C ASP A 211 8.53 9.94 2.12
N PRO A 212 8.94 11.03 1.41
CA PRO A 212 8.54 11.28 0.03
C PRO A 212 9.11 10.29 -0.97
N PHE A 213 10.31 9.72 -0.73
CA PHE A 213 10.88 8.70 -1.61
C PHE A 213 10.09 7.40 -1.50
N LEU A 214 9.78 6.94 -0.28
CA LEU A 214 8.93 5.76 -0.08
C LEU A 214 7.57 5.97 -0.74
N SER A 215 6.92 7.11 -0.48
CA SER A 215 5.62 7.45 -1.05
C SER A 215 5.63 7.42 -2.57
N GLY A 216 6.66 7.96 -3.19
CA GLY A 216 6.85 7.93 -4.65
C GLY A 216 7.04 6.52 -5.21
N VAL A 217 7.83 5.69 -4.53
CA VAL A 217 8.05 4.28 -4.94
C VAL A 217 6.77 3.47 -4.83
N VAL A 218 6.04 3.58 -3.73
CA VAL A 218 4.77 2.86 -3.54
C VAL A 218 3.74 3.30 -4.57
N ALA A 219 3.56 4.62 -4.75
CA ALA A 219 2.66 5.18 -5.75
C ALA A 219 2.97 4.66 -7.16
N THR A 220 4.26 4.63 -7.52
CA THR A 220 4.73 4.07 -8.81
C THR A 220 4.28 2.63 -9.01
N GLN A 221 4.47 1.76 -8.01
CA GLN A 221 4.10 0.35 -8.14
C GLN A 221 2.58 0.16 -8.23
N VAL A 222 1.82 0.85 -7.37
CA VAL A 222 0.35 0.77 -7.36
C VAL A 222 -0.24 1.29 -8.68
N ILE A 223 0.23 2.43 -9.19
CA ILE A 223 -0.22 2.98 -10.48
C ILE A 223 0.09 2.01 -11.63
N LYS A 224 1.31 1.47 -11.70
CA LYS A 224 1.67 0.47 -12.70
C LYS A 224 0.76 -0.76 -12.62
N GLY A 225 0.47 -1.24 -11.41
CA GLY A 225 -0.44 -2.36 -11.18
C GLY A 225 -1.85 -2.06 -11.69
N ILE A 226 -2.43 -0.92 -11.32
CA ILE A 226 -3.78 -0.51 -11.77
C ILE A 226 -3.80 -0.40 -13.30
N GLN A 227 -2.85 0.32 -13.89
CA GLN A 227 -2.79 0.59 -15.32
C GLN A 227 -2.49 -0.65 -16.15
N SER A 228 -1.84 -1.67 -15.60
CA SER A 228 -1.62 -2.96 -16.28
C SER A 228 -2.91 -3.68 -16.69
N ASN A 229 -4.04 -3.28 -16.10
CA ASN A 229 -5.38 -3.77 -16.48
C ASN A 229 -6.12 -2.84 -17.43
N GLY A 230 -5.47 -1.82 -18.00
CA GLY A 230 -6.13 -0.86 -18.89
C GLY A 230 -7.04 0.13 -18.17
N VAL A 231 -6.94 0.28 -16.85
CA VAL A 231 -7.66 1.26 -16.04
C VAL A 231 -6.76 2.46 -15.79
N ILE A 232 -7.29 3.67 -16.00
CA ILE A 232 -6.55 4.90 -15.74
C ILE A 232 -6.44 5.09 -14.23
N ALA A 233 -5.22 5.18 -13.69
CA ALA A 233 -4.99 5.61 -12.32
C ALA A 233 -5.02 7.14 -12.23
N CYS A 234 -5.55 7.67 -11.11
CA CYS A 234 -5.62 9.10 -10.84
C CYS A 234 -4.85 9.43 -9.56
N ALA A 235 -3.65 9.98 -9.70
CA ALA A 235 -2.84 10.43 -8.57
C ALA A 235 -3.46 11.64 -7.87
N LYS A 236 -3.64 11.58 -6.53
CA LYS A 236 -4.33 12.60 -5.77
C LYS A 236 -3.73 12.84 -4.39
N HIS A 237 -3.92 14.02 -3.75
CA HIS A 237 -4.53 15.25 -4.24
C HIS A 237 -3.41 16.27 -4.50
N PHE A 238 -3.23 16.72 -5.71
CA PHE A 238 -2.13 17.60 -6.14
C PHE A 238 -2.43 19.05 -5.80
N VAL A 239 -1.76 19.71 -4.85
CA VAL A 239 -0.67 19.32 -3.97
C VAL A 239 -0.81 20.03 -2.61
N GLY A 240 -0.24 19.45 -1.55
CA GLY A 240 -0.25 20.09 -0.22
C GLY A 240 -1.58 20.02 0.52
N ASN A 241 -2.46 19.07 0.18
CA ASN A 241 -3.70 18.76 0.90
C ASN A 241 -3.42 17.67 1.94
N ASP A 242 -2.64 18.01 2.98
CA ASP A 242 -2.06 17.06 3.94
C ASP A 242 -2.85 16.97 5.25
N GLN A 243 -4.00 17.64 5.34
CA GLN A 243 -4.92 17.63 6.48
C GLN A 243 -6.35 17.92 6.04
N GLU A 244 -7.33 17.61 6.92
CA GLU A 244 -8.75 17.78 6.64
C GLU A 244 -9.35 19.05 7.20
N THR A 245 -8.80 19.53 8.32
CA THR A 245 -9.27 20.76 8.99
C THR A 245 -9.17 21.96 8.05
N ASN A 246 -10.32 22.55 7.74
CA ASN A 246 -10.48 23.74 6.86
C ASN A 246 -9.86 23.59 5.46
N ARG A 247 -9.70 22.36 4.95
CA ARG A 247 -8.99 22.06 3.68
C ARG A 247 -9.48 22.86 2.47
N LYS A 248 -10.79 23.25 2.46
CA LYS A 248 -11.41 23.99 1.33
C LYS A 248 -11.20 25.50 1.38
N ASN A 249 -10.76 26.06 2.52
CA ASN A 249 -10.66 27.52 2.70
C ASN A 249 -9.30 27.92 3.27
N SER A 250 -8.29 27.05 3.17
CA SER A 250 -6.95 27.33 3.68
C SER A 250 -5.88 27.26 2.61
N SER A 251 -4.80 27.98 2.85
CA SER A 251 -3.58 27.96 2.03
C SER A 251 -2.48 27.19 2.72
N SER A 252 -1.92 26.21 2.04
CA SER A 252 -0.67 25.54 2.39
C SER A 252 0.48 26.38 1.88
N ASN A 253 1.13 27.14 2.79
CA ASN A 253 2.23 28.03 2.44
C ASN A 253 3.55 27.25 2.50
N ILE A 254 4.00 26.81 1.34
CA ILE A 254 5.12 25.87 1.19
C ILE A 254 6.27 26.57 0.48
N LYS A 255 7.48 26.49 1.06
CA LYS A 255 8.70 26.98 0.41
C LYS A 255 9.02 26.14 -0.83
N GLU A 256 9.66 26.77 -1.81
CA GLU A 256 9.92 26.17 -3.12
C GLU A 256 10.67 24.82 -3.03
N GLN A 257 11.74 24.74 -2.24
CA GLN A 257 12.51 23.51 -2.06
C GLN A 257 11.65 22.38 -1.46
N ALA A 258 10.91 22.68 -0.38
CA ALA A 258 10.02 21.71 0.26
C ALA A 258 8.88 21.27 -0.68
N LEU A 259 8.35 22.18 -1.48
CA LEU A 259 7.33 21.86 -2.47
C LEU A 259 7.83 20.80 -3.45
N TRP A 260 9.05 20.92 -3.98
CA TRP A 260 9.63 20.00 -4.95
C TRP A 260 10.14 18.71 -4.32
N GLU A 261 10.88 18.78 -3.20
CA GLU A 261 11.55 17.62 -2.63
C GLU A 261 10.67 16.76 -1.71
N ILE A 262 9.54 17.33 -1.23
CA ILE A 262 8.65 16.65 -0.30
C ILE A 262 7.28 16.41 -0.95
N TYR A 263 6.55 17.47 -1.23
CA TYR A 263 5.12 17.39 -1.57
C TYR A 263 4.87 17.02 -3.03
N MET A 264 5.76 17.38 -3.93
CA MET A 264 5.67 17.03 -5.36
C MET A 264 6.41 15.74 -5.72
N GLU A 265 7.32 15.25 -4.88
CA GLU A 265 8.13 14.05 -5.17
C GLU A 265 7.29 12.80 -5.51
N PRO A 266 6.22 12.45 -4.77
CA PRO A 266 5.38 11.31 -5.14
C PRO A 266 4.69 11.49 -6.50
N PHE A 267 4.27 12.72 -6.83
CA PHE A 267 3.66 13.04 -8.13
C PHE A 267 4.68 13.03 -9.27
N TYR A 268 5.89 13.53 -9.02
CA TYR A 268 6.99 13.45 -9.97
C TYR A 268 7.24 12.00 -10.40
N ARG A 269 7.39 11.10 -9.42
CA ARG A 269 7.59 9.65 -9.70
C ARG A 269 6.36 9.01 -10.36
N SER A 270 5.18 9.43 -10.00
CA SER A 270 3.95 8.95 -10.65
C SER A 270 3.91 9.29 -12.14
N VAL A 271 4.41 10.46 -12.52
CA VAL A 271 4.50 10.89 -13.92
C VAL A 271 5.68 10.23 -14.64
N LYS A 272 6.88 10.30 -14.05
CA LYS A 272 8.11 9.84 -14.71
C LYS A 272 8.27 8.32 -14.73
N ASP A 273 7.97 7.68 -13.60
CA ASP A 273 8.27 6.26 -13.42
C ASP A 273 7.04 5.36 -13.69
N ALA A 274 5.81 5.89 -13.53
CA ALA A 274 4.57 5.13 -13.71
C ALA A 274 3.70 5.61 -14.87
N GLU A 275 4.02 6.73 -15.52
CA GLU A 275 3.26 7.29 -16.64
C GLU A 275 1.76 7.40 -16.32
N VAL A 276 1.42 7.96 -15.15
CA VAL A 276 0.04 8.08 -14.66
C VAL A 276 -0.85 8.81 -15.66
N GLY A 277 -2.08 8.30 -15.87
CA GLY A 277 -3.00 8.84 -16.87
C GLY A 277 -3.81 10.06 -16.43
N ALA A 278 -4.04 10.23 -15.11
CA ALA A 278 -4.80 11.35 -14.56
C ALA A 278 -4.20 11.85 -13.24
N ILE A 279 -4.45 13.14 -12.94
CA ILE A 279 -4.09 13.76 -11.67
C ILE A 279 -5.29 14.58 -11.19
N MET A 280 -5.61 14.50 -9.88
CA MET A 280 -6.66 15.29 -9.24
C MET A 280 -6.05 16.43 -8.44
N ALA A 281 -6.48 17.67 -8.71
CA ALA A 281 -6.06 18.84 -7.96
C ALA A 281 -6.66 18.83 -6.54
N GLY A 282 -5.92 19.36 -5.55
CA GLY A 282 -6.37 19.42 -4.17
C GLY A 282 -7.37 20.55 -3.90
N TYR A 283 -8.13 20.44 -2.81
CA TYR A 283 -9.08 21.46 -2.39
C TYR A 283 -8.44 22.75 -1.90
N ASN A 284 -7.23 22.67 -1.37
CA ASN A 284 -6.53 23.78 -0.71
C ASN A 284 -5.94 24.77 -1.71
N ALA A 285 -5.59 25.95 -1.21
CA ALA A 285 -4.67 26.83 -1.90
C ALA A 285 -3.21 26.44 -1.61
N VAL A 286 -2.32 26.76 -2.52
CA VAL A 286 -0.86 26.71 -2.34
C VAL A 286 -0.31 28.10 -2.51
N ASN A 287 0.35 28.61 -1.47
CA ASN A 287 0.90 29.99 -1.47
C ASN A 287 -0.11 31.04 -1.90
N GLY A 288 -1.33 30.96 -1.36
CA GLY A 288 -2.42 31.92 -1.58
C GLY A 288 -3.27 31.67 -2.83
N THR A 289 -2.94 30.71 -3.69
CA THR A 289 -3.71 30.41 -4.91
C THR A 289 -4.26 28.99 -4.86
N TYR A 290 -5.58 28.82 -5.01
CA TYR A 290 -6.22 27.49 -5.03
C TYR A 290 -5.59 26.58 -6.09
N CYS A 291 -5.40 25.30 -5.76
CA CYS A 291 -4.76 24.34 -6.66
C CYS A 291 -5.38 24.37 -8.06
N VAL A 292 -6.72 24.41 -8.16
CA VAL A 292 -7.44 24.46 -9.44
C VAL A 292 -7.24 25.76 -10.25
N ASN A 293 -6.76 26.85 -9.63
CA ASN A 293 -6.49 28.12 -10.29
C ASN A 293 -4.99 28.43 -10.41
N ASN A 294 -4.14 27.52 -9.96
CA ASN A 294 -2.72 27.79 -9.86
C ASN A 294 -1.99 27.31 -11.11
N SER A 295 -1.89 28.18 -12.12
CA SER A 295 -1.20 27.89 -13.37
C SER A 295 0.29 27.54 -13.16
N ARG A 296 0.92 28.09 -12.10
CA ARG A 296 2.32 27.78 -11.77
C ARG A 296 2.49 26.31 -11.41
N ILE A 297 1.61 25.74 -10.56
CA ILE A 297 1.74 24.33 -10.18
C ILE A 297 1.21 23.39 -11.25
N ILE A 298 0.12 23.74 -11.95
CA ILE A 298 -0.46 22.84 -12.96
C ILE A 298 0.25 22.98 -14.30
N GLN A 299 0.31 24.20 -14.86
CA GLN A 299 0.86 24.37 -16.21
C GLN A 299 2.40 24.34 -16.19
N GLU A 300 3.05 25.23 -15.41
CA GLU A 300 4.49 25.34 -15.42
C GLU A 300 5.18 24.12 -14.79
N TYR A 301 4.76 23.68 -13.59
CA TYR A 301 5.47 22.62 -12.87
C TYR A 301 5.06 21.24 -13.36
N LEU A 302 3.76 20.92 -13.33
CA LEU A 302 3.29 19.58 -13.64
C LEU A 302 3.36 19.27 -15.15
N LYS A 303 2.70 20.12 -15.99
CA LYS A 303 2.62 19.81 -17.42
C LYS A 303 3.92 20.10 -18.17
N GLU A 304 4.59 21.23 -17.91
CA GLU A 304 5.79 21.62 -18.67
C GLU A 304 7.07 21.03 -18.07
N LYS A 305 7.40 21.31 -16.78
CA LYS A 305 8.68 20.88 -16.20
C LYS A 305 8.73 19.38 -15.93
N ILE A 306 7.69 18.81 -15.30
CA ILE A 306 7.61 17.37 -15.09
C ILE A 306 7.25 16.65 -16.38
N GLY A 307 6.47 17.27 -17.28
CA GLY A 307 6.10 16.71 -18.57
C GLY A 307 4.92 15.75 -18.49
N PHE A 308 3.92 16.04 -17.66
CA PHE A 308 2.70 15.26 -17.53
C PHE A 308 1.89 15.27 -18.83
N GLN A 309 1.59 14.09 -19.34
CA GLN A 309 0.94 13.88 -20.64
C GLN A 309 -0.58 13.64 -20.54
N GLY A 310 -1.06 13.18 -19.38
CA GLY A 310 -2.47 12.95 -19.14
C GLY A 310 -3.26 14.22 -18.82
N TYR A 311 -4.41 14.08 -18.17
CA TYR A 311 -5.30 15.19 -17.84
C TYR A 311 -5.35 15.46 -16.34
N VAL A 312 -5.60 16.75 -16.00
CA VAL A 312 -5.84 17.21 -14.64
C VAL A 312 -7.34 17.38 -14.44
N MET A 313 -7.89 16.76 -13.38
CA MET A 313 -9.28 16.95 -12.97
C MET A 313 -9.37 17.75 -11.67
N THR A 314 -10.53 18.40 -11.41
CA THR A 314 -10.85 18.94 -10.10
C THR A 314 -11.13 17.83 -9.12
N ASP A 315 -10.93 18.05 -7.82
CA ASP A 315 -11.64 17.30 -6.81
C ASP A 315 -13.15 17.68 -6.86
N TRP A 316 -14.01 16.90 -6.19
CA TRP A 316 -15.48 17.01 -6.31
C TRP A 316 -15.99 18.35 -5.81
N TRP A 317 -16.67 19.07 -6.72
CA TRP A 317 -17.21 20.43 -6.50
C TRP A 317 -16.15 21.49 -6.18
N GLU A 318 -14.89 21.30 -6.55
CA GLU A 318 -13.81 22.24 -6.30
C GLU A 318 -13.71 23.26 -7.44
N VAL A 319 -14.76 24.03 -7.67
CA VAL A 319 -14.76 25.21 -8.54
C VAL A 319 -14.93 26.43 -7.67
N MET A 320 -13.82 27.11 -7.33
CA MET A 320 -13.80 28.21 -6.36
C MET A 320 -14.02 29.58 -6.99
N SER A 321 -13.84 29.71 -8.31
CA SER A 321 -13.90 30.99 -9.01
C SER A 321 -14.48 30.83 -10.42
N ASN A 322 -14.29 31.83 -11.26
CA ASN A 322 -14.68 31.81 -12.66
C ASN A 322 -14.13 30.55 -13.37
N SER A 323 -14.95 29.85 -14.13
CA SER A 323 -14.57 28.66 -14.88
C SER A 323 -13.44 28.89 -15.88
N SER A 324 -13.34 30.09 -16.44
CA SER A 324 -12.24 30.48 -17.34
C SER A 324 -10.90 30.44 -16.65
N ASP A 325 -10.82 30.89 -15.40
CA ASP A 325 -9.55 30.89 -14.64
C ASP A 325 -9.09 29.45 -14.32
N ASN A 326 -10.02 28.57 -13.89
CA ASN A 326 -9.70 27.18 -13.62
C ASN A 326 -9.20 26.48 -14.89
N PHE A 327 -9.89 26.68 -16.00
CA PHE A 327 -9.54 26.02 -17.24
C PHE A 327 -8.23 26.53 -17.83
N ASN A 328 -8.01 27.84 -17.80
CA ASN A 328 -6.76 28.45 -18.28
C ASN A 328 -5.56 28.15 -17.38
N SER A 329 -5.79 27.80 -16.10
CA SER A 329 -4.71 27.34 -15.22
C SER A 329 -4.17 25.96 -15.59
N GLY A 330 -4.86 25.22 -16.47
CA GLY A 330 -4.46 23.90 -16.94
C GLY A 330 -5.33 22.75 -16.44
N VAL A 331 -6.43 22.99 -15.73
CA VAL A 331 -7.43 21.95 -15.41
C VAL A 331 -8.16 21.53 -16.68
N ASP A 332 -8.25 20.24 -16.92
CA ASP A 332 -8.80 19.68 -18.17
C ASP A 332 -10.22 19.13 -17.99
N MET A 333 -10.58 18.73 -16.76
CA MET A 333 -11.88 18.10 -16.48
C MET A 333 -12.45 18.58 -15.14
N ASN A 334 -13.72 19.00 -15.14
CA ASN A 334 -14.42 19.38 -13.92
C ASN A 334 -15.32 18.25 -13.41
N MET A 335 -15.14 17.83 -12.18
CA MET A 335 -15.90 16.76 -11.55
C MET A 335 -16.66 17.25 -10.29
N PRO A 336 -17.82 16.65 -9.97
CA PRO A 336 -18.57 15.70 -10.78
C PRO A 336 -19.37 16.35 -11.92
N GLY A 337 -19.27 17.65 -12.11
CA GLY A 337 -20.07 18.43 -13.06
C GLY A 337 -21.54 18.58 -12.61
N GLY A 338 -22.39 19.04 -13.52
CA GLY A 338 -23.82 19.14 -13.31
C GLY A 338 -24.24 20.25 -12.34
N TYR A 339 -25.53 20.63 -12.46
CA TYR A 339 -26.20 21.51 -11.52
C TYR A 339 -27.13 20.63 -10.68
N ASP A 340 -26.73 20.32 -9.45
CA ASP A 340 -27.54 19.49 -8.57
C ASP A 340 -27.56 19.98 -7.11
N GLU A 341 -28.29 19.22 -6.28
CA GLU A 341 -28.42 19.51 -4.87
C GLU A 341 -27.11 19.38 -4.09
N GLY A 342 -26.15 18.59 -4.58
CA GLY A 342 -24.82 18.44 -3.99
C GLY A 342 -24.00 19.72 -4.12
N ALA A 343 -24.10 20.45 -5.24
CA ALA A 343 -23.48 21.76 -5.40
C ALA A 343 -24.08 22.77 -4.44
N LYS A 344 -25.38 22.74 -4.20
CA LYS A 344 -26.05 23.55 -3.19
C LYS A 344 -25.60 23.18 -1.77
N TRP A 345 -25.44 21.90 -1.49
CA TRP A 345 -24.96 21.40 -0.20
C TRP A 345 -23.53 21.89 0.09
N ALA A 346 -22.67 21.91 -0.94
CA ALA A 346 -21.32 22.45 -0.86
C ALA A 346 -21.25 23.98 -0.78
N GLY A 347 -22.41 24.70 -0.80
CA GLY A 347 -22.49 26.17 -0.79
C GLY A 347 -21.98 26.83 -2.07
N LYS A 348 -21.85 26.06 -3.16
CA LYS A 348 -21.26 26.51 -4.43
C LYS A 348 -22.27 26.48 -5.57
N ASN A 349 -22.21 27.48 -6.44
CA ASN A 349 -23.03 27.56 -7.62
C ASN A 349 -22.23 27.06 -8.82
N ASN A 350 -22.33 25.74 -9.11
CA ASN A 350 -21.61 25.08 -10.21
C ASN A 350 -22.09 25.45 -11.63
N SER A 351 -22.92 26.46 -11.76
CA SER A 351 -23.39 26.96 -13.07
C SER A 351 -22.28 27.44 -14.00
N TYR A 352 -21.06 27.59 -13.50
CA TYR A 352 -19.94 28.15 -14.26
C TYR A 352 -19.52 27.34 -15.46
N TRP A 353 -19.45 25.99 -15.34
CA TRP A 353 -19.02 25.15 -16.47
C TRP A 353 -20.18 24.82 -17.43
N SER A 354 -21.43 24.91 -17.00
CA SER A 354 -22.58 24.74 -17.89
C SER A 354 -22.77 25.89 -18.89
N ASN A 355 -22.20 27.06 -18.60
CA ASN A 355 -22.22 28.24 -19.48
C ASN A 355 -20.88 28.50 -20.17
N PHE A 356 -20.04 27.48 -20.28
CA PHE A 356 -18.66 27.57 -20.79
C PHE A 356 -18.59 28.17 -22.21
N GLU A 357 -19.60 27.91 -23.05
CA GLU A 357 -19.70 28.47 -24.41
C GLU A 357 -19.61 29.98 -24.45
N VAL A 358 -20.06 30.67 -23.41
CA VAL A 358 -20.03 32.16 -23.32
C VAL A 358 -18.59 32.69 -23.29
N TYR A 359 -17.65 31.90 -22.78
CA TYR A 359 -16.24 32.28 -22.63
C TYR A 359 -15.37 31.90 -23.81
N LEU A 360 -15.82 30.97 -24.67
CA LEU A 360 -15.08 30.51 -25.85
C LEU A 360 -14.88 31.63 -26.87
N GLY A 361 -13.66 31.71 -27.41
CA GLY A 361 -13.26 32.76 -28.33
C GLY A 361 -13.11 34.16 -27.70
N LYS A 362 -13.21 34.27 -26.37
CA LYS A 362 -13.03 35.50 -25.61
C LYS A 362 -11.94 35.29 -24.54
N GLU A 363 -12.32 34.66 -23.44
CA GLU A 363 -11.45 34.36 -22.29
C GLU A 363 -10.76 32.99 -22.41
N ILE A 364 -11.35 32.08 -23.18
CA ILE A 364 -10.84 30.71 -23.44
C ILE A 364 -10.64 30.55 -24.93
N MET A 365 -9.45 30.16 -25.32
CA MET A 365 -9.11 29.86 -26.70
C MET A 365 -9.62 28.45 -27.08
N TYR A 366 -10.04 28.25 -28.33
CA TYR A 366 -10.48 26.95 -28.84
C TYR A 366 -9.37 25.89 -28.76
N GLU A 367 -8.12 26.29 -28.94
CA GLU A 367 -6.94 25.43 -28.85
C GLU A 367 -6.79 24.85 -27.44
N ARG A 368 -7.17 25.59 -26.40
CA ARG A 368 -7.13 25.09 -25.01
C ARG A 368 -8.21 24.03 -24.77
N LEU A 369 -9.41 24.18 -25.40
CA LEU A 369 -10.43 23.14 -25.36
C LEU A 369 -9.94 21.87 -26.06
N ASP A 370 -9.33 22.02 -27.21
CA ASP A 370 -8.78 20.89 -27.97
C ASP A 370 -7.67 20.18 -27.21
N ASP A 371 -6.75 20.91 -26.54
CA ASP A 371 -5.71 20.34 -25.65
C ASP A 371 -6.36 19.56 -24.49
N ALA A 372 -7.39 20.09 -23.84
CA ALA A 372 -8.07 19.38 -22.74
C ALA A 372 -8.70 18.07 -23.20
N VAL A 373 -9.44 18.10 -24.30
CA VAL A 373 -10.08 16.90 -24.86
C VAL A 373 -9.04 15.89 -25.33
N GLU A 374 -7.96 16.32 -25.97
CA GLU A 374 -6.84 15.46 -26.36
C GLU A 374 -6.25 14.76 -25.15
N ARG A 375 -5.95 15.50 -24.07
CA ARG A 375 -5.40 14.97 -22.82
C ARG A 375 -6.32 13.97 -22.13
N ILE A 376 -7.65 14.13 -22.23
CA ILE A 376 -8.64 13.18 -21.70
C ILE A 376 -8.65 11.89 -22.52
N LEU A 377 -8.57 11.99 -23.83
CA LEU A 377 -8.60 10.84 -24.73
C LEU A 377 -7.29 10.05 -24.75
N ALA A 378 -6.15 10.73 -24.64
CA ALA A 378 -4.83 10.11 -24.78
C ALA A 378 -4.59 8.93 -23.81
N PRO A 379 -4.83 9.02 -22.50
CA PRO A 379 -4.64 7.88 -21.59
C PRO A 379 -5.60 6.73 -21.89
N MET A 380 -6.81 6.98 -22.44
CA MET A 380 -7.72 5.92 -22.88
C MET A 380 -7.15 5.14 -24.07
N TYR A 381 -6.51 5.82 -25.02
CA TYR A 381 -5.76 5.16 -26.11
C TYR A 381 -4.54 4.44 -25.62
N LYS A 382 -3.75 5.10 -24.74
CA LYS A 382 -2.54 4.50 -24.17
C LYS A 382 -2.84 3.17 -23.47
N LEU A 383 -3.96 3.08 -22.78
CA LEU A 383 -4.36 1.94 -21.96
C LEU A 383 -5.39 1.02 -22.63
N ASP A 384 -5.49 1.06 -23.96
CA ASP A 384 -6.30 0.15 -24.78
C ASP A 384 -7.82 0.18 -24.48
N GLN A 385 -8.36 1.30 -23.99
CA GLN A 385 -9.80 1.41 -23.68
C GLN A 385 -10.69 1.59 -24.92
N PHE A 386 -10.11 1.93 -26.06
CA PHE A 386 -10.82 2.05 -27.34
C PHE A 386 -10.69 0.81 -28.23
N SER A 387 -10.10 -0.26 -27.75
CA SER A 387 -9.91 -1.48 -28.53
C SER A 387 -11.23 -2.12 -28.92
N SER A 388 -11.37 -2.51 -30.19
CA SER A 388 -12.45 -3.35 -30.66
C SER A 388 -12.24 -4.83 -30.33
N GLU A 389 -11.00 -5.25 -30.17
CA GLU A 389 -10.59 -6.62 -29.85
C GLU A 389 -10.75 -6.89 -28.35
N ASN A 390 -10.31 -5.93 -27.51
CA ASN A 390 -10.36 -5.98 -26.04
C ASN A 390 -11.40 -4.98 -25.50
N LYS A 391 -12.65 -5.09 -25.96
CA LYS A 391 -13.70 -4.15 -25.57
C LYS A 391 -13.73 -3.91 -24.06
N PHE A 392 -13.67 -2.62 -23.67
CA PHE A 392 -13.78 -2.26 -22.26
C PHE A 392 -15.18 -2.66 -21.75
N PRO A 393 -15.29 -3.31 -20.57
CA PRO A 393 -16.58 -3.78 -20.06
C PRO A 393 -17.59 -2.65 -19.84
N GLU A 394 -18.86 -2.96 -19.98
CA GLU A 394 -19.93 -2.06 -19.56
C GLU A 394 -19.99 -1.96 -18.03
N VAL A 395 -20.47 -0.81 -17.52
CA VAL A 395 -20.53 -0.56 -16.08
C VAL A 395 -21.49 -1.52 -15.40
N ASP A 396 -20.98 -2.37 -14.52
CA ASP A 396 -21.73 -3.22 -13.61
C ASP A 396 -21.06 -3.29 -12.25
N LEU A 397 -21.37 -2.34 -11.38
CA LEU A 397 -20.82 -2.28 -10.02
C LEU A 397 -21.37 -3.40 -9.11
N SER A 398 -22.37 -4.16 -9.54
CA SER A 398 -22.90 -5.30 -8.80
C SER A 398 -22.19 -6.62 -9.09
N LYS A 399 -21.37 -6.68 -10.14
CA LYS A 399 -20.61 -7.86 -10.54
C LYS A 399 -19.72 -8.36 -9.39
N ASN A 400 -19.72 -9.68 -9.18
CA ASN A 400 -18.81 -10.26 -8.19
C ASN A 400 -17.39 -10.36 -8.74
N THR A 401 -16.45 -9.66 -8.11
CA THR A 401 -15.03 -9.67 -8.44
C THR A 401 -14.17 -10.31 -7.37
N ILE A 402 -14.76 -10.71 -6.23
CA ILE A 402 -14.07 -11.42 -5.17
C ILE A 402 -13.75 -12.84 -5.62
N THR A 403 -12.50 -13.22 -5.58
CA THR A 403 -12.00 -14.57 -5.88
C THR A 403 -11.13 -15.08 -4.74
N GLU A 404 -10.87 -16.39 -4.68
CA GLU A 404 -9.94 -16.93 -3.69
C GLU A 404 -8.50 -16.39 -3.89
N GLU A 405 -8.14 -16.05 -5.12
CA GLU A 405 -6.86 -15.39 -5.43
C GLU A 405 -6.78 -14.00 -4.80
N THR A 406 -7.82 -13.16 -4.97
CA THR A 406 -7.85 -11.82 -4.37
C THR A 406 -7.91 -11.86 -2.85
N LYS A 407 -8.63 -12.82 -2.26
CA LYS A 407 -8.62 -13.04 -0.81
C LYS A 407 -7.22 -13.42 -0.30
N LYS A 408 -6.57 -14.39 -0.97
CA LYS A 408 -5.22 -14.83 -0.60
C LYS A 408 -4.22 -13.69 -0.69
N LEU A 409 -4.24 -12.92 -1.78
CA LEU A 409 -3.36 -11.77 -1.96
C LEU A 409 -3.60 -10.70 -0.89
N ASN A 410 -4.87 -10.41 -0.56
CA ASN A 410 -5.20 -9.44 0.47
C ASN A 410 -4.74 -9.91 1.86
N ARG A 411 -4.92 -11.21 2.21
CA ARG A 411 -4.41 -11.79 3.45
C ARG A 411 -2.88 -11.73 3.53
N GLU A 412 -2.19 -12.05 2.44
CA GLU A 412 -0.74 -11.95 2.37
C GLU A 412 -0.27 -10.51 2.54
N ALA A 413 -0.91 -9.55 1.87
CA ALA A 413 -0.57 -8.14 1.97
C ALA A 413 -0.83 -7.58 3.38
N ALA A 414 -1.92 -7.97 4.03
CA ALA A 414 -2.21 -7.61 5.41
C ALA A 414 -1.18 -8.22 6.39
N ALA A 415 -0.78 -9.48 6.20
CA ALA A 415 0.24 -10.12 7.02
C ALA A 415 1.62 -9.48 6.83
N GLN A 416 2.02 -9.21 5.57
CA GLN A 416 3.30 -8.53 5.28
C GLN A 416 3.36 -7.08 5.76
N SER A 417 2.23 -6.42 5.96
CA SER A 417 2.15 -5.05 6.48
C SER A 417 2.11 -4.98 8.01
N THR A 418 1.80 -6.09 8.67
CA THR A 418 1.75 -6.13 10.14
C THR A 418 3.14 -6.00 10.73
N VAL A 419 3.32 -5.00 11.60
CA VAL A 419 4.61 -4.66 12.21
C VAL A 419 4.70 -5.23 13.62
N LEU A 420 5.71 -6.05 13.88
CA LEU A 420 6.06 -6.48 15.22
C LEU A 420 6.89 -5.39 15.90
N LEU A 421 6.31 -4.71 16.90
CA LEU A 421 6.95 -3.59 17.60
C LEU A 421 7.66 -3.99 18.89
N LYS A 422 7.18 -5.03 19.57
CA LYS A 422 7.81 -5.58 20.79
C LYS A 422 7.60 -7.09 20.87
N ASN A 423 8.64 -7.83 21.25
CA ASN A 423 8.58 -9.28 21.46
C ASN A 423 9.54 -9.71 22.57
N GLU A 424 9.19 -9.36 23.82
CA GLU A 424 10.03 -9.65 24.98
C GLU A 424 9.97 -11.13 25.34
N ASN A 425 11.15 -11.74 25.54
CA ASN A 425 11.29 -13.17 25.82
C ASN A 425 10.69 -14.11 24.77
N ASN A 426 10.55 -13.64 23.53
CA ASN A 426 9.91 -14.40 22.44
C ASN A 426 8.51 -14.90 22.82
N ILE A 427 7.68 -14.02 23.42
CA ILE A 427 6.27 -14.32 23.76
C ILE A 427 5.46 -14.65 22.50
N LEU A 428 5.86 -14.11 21.38
CA LEU A 428 5.35 -14.40 20.03
C LEU A 428 6.41 -15.14 19.21
N PRO A 429 6.03 -16.07 18.31
CA PRO A 429 4.67 -16.55 18.09
C PRO A 429 4.18 -17.40 19.25
N LEU A 430 2.84 -17.45 19.41
CA LEU A 430 2.18 -18.26 20.44
C LEU A 430 2.48 -19.74 20.22
N LYS A 431 3.10 -20.40 21.21
CA LYS A 431 3.48 -21.82 21.15
C LYS A 431 3.25 -22.49 22.49
N ASN A 432 3.02 -23.82 22.45
CA ASN A 432 2.90 -24.65 23.65
C ASN A 432 1.78 -24.22 24.61
N LEU A 433 0.64 -23.77 24.08
CA LEU A 433 -0.49 -23.25 24.85
C LEU A 433 -1.66 -24.25 24.94
N SER A 434 -1.54 -25.48 24.49
CA SER A 434 -2.57 -26.51 24.61
C SER A 434 -3.00 -26.69 26.07
N GLY A 435 -4.32 -26.71 26.31
CA GLY A 435 -4.91 -26.73 27.64
C GLY A 435 -4.85 -25.42 28.42
N LYS A 436 -4.30 -24.36 27.84
CA LYS A 436 -4.31 -23.02 28.43
C LYS A 436 -5.52 -22.21 27.99
N THR A 437 -5.80 -21.14 28.74
CA THR A 437 -6.86 -20.17 28.41
C THR A 437 -6.22 -18.86 27.98
N ILE A 438 -6.67 -18.31 26.87
CA ILE A 438 -6.31 -16.97 26.38
C ILE A 438 -7.55 -16.08 26.48
N ALA A 439 -7.40 -14.86 27.02
CA ALA A 439 -8.41 -13.83 26.98
C ALA A 439 -8.21 -12.92 25.78
N ILE A 440 -9.24 -12.76 24.96
CA ILE A 440 -9.31 -11.79 23.87
C ILE A 440 -10.15 -10.62 24.38
N ILE A 441 -9.53 -9.45 24.47
CA ILE A 441 -10.09 -8.28 25.15
C ILE A 441 -10.07 -7.07 24.21
N GLY A 442 -11.11 -6.24 24.29
CA GLY A 442 -11.23 -4.99 23.54
C GLY A 442 -12.15 -5.09 22.32
N ASN A 443 -12.85 -4.00 22.08
CA ASN A 443 -13.92 -3.93 21.07
C ASN A 443 -13.41 -4.21 19.66
N ASP A 444 -12.19 -3.82 19.33
CA ASP A 444 -11.61 -4.03 18.01
C ASP A 444 -11.37 -5.52 17.67
N ALA A 445 -11.52 -6.44 18.62
CA ALA A 445 -11.37 -7.87 18.33
C ALA A 445 -12.60 -8.50 17.68
N LYS A 446 -13.81 -7.94 17.86
CA LYS A 446 -15.06 -8.54 17.37
C LYS A 446 -15.45 -8.10 15.97
N GLU A 447 -16.39 -8.84 15.36
CA GLU A 447 -16.95 -8.49 14.06
C GLU A 447 -17.46 -7.04 14.03
N SER A 448 -17.15 -6.29 12.98
CA SER A 448 -17.64 -4.94 12.78
C SER A 448 -19.15 -4.92 12.51
N ILE A 449 -19.90 -4.06 13.19
CA ILE A 449 -21.34 -3.87 12.96
C ILE A 449 -21.62 -3.35 11.55
N CYS A 450 -20.71 -2.60 11.01
CA CYS A 450 -20.83 -2.02 9.67
C CYS A 450 -20.90 -3.04 8.52
N ILE A 451 -20.53 -4.30 8.75
CA ILE A 451 -20.60 -5.34 7.72
C ILE A 451 -22.04 -5.73 7.38
N ARG A 452 -22.93 -5.72 8.37
CA ARG A 452 -24.32 -6.21 8.20
C ARG A 452 -25.23 -5.22 7.52
N GLU A 453 -24.92 -3.94 7.58
CA GLU A 453 -25.72 -2.89 6.96
C GLU A 453 -24.95 -2.28 5.79
N ALA A 454 -25.36 -2.57 4.55
CA ALA A 454 -24.80 -1.99 3.32
C ALA A 454 -24.79 -0.44 3.30
N ASP A 455 -25.13 0.18 4.39
CA ASP A 455 -25.47 1.58 4.61
C ASP A 455 -24.54 2.32 5.58
N CYS A 456 -23.52 1.64 6.13
CA CYS A 456 -22.58 2.30 7.06
C CYS A 456 -21.86 3.51 6.47
N SER A 457 -21.71 3.57 5.15
CA SER A 457 -21.06 4.70 4.49
C SER A 457 -21.94 5.96 4.41
N CYS A 458 -23.27 5.82 4.53
CA CYS A 458 -24.21 6.91 4.29
C CYS A 458 -25.03 7.31 5.53
N LYS A 459 -25.35 6.39 6.44
CA LYS A 459 -26.14 6.72 7.64
C LYS A 459 -25.33 7.21 8.83
N SER A 460 -24.03 6.96 8.84
CA SER A 460 -23.16 7.29 9.97
C SER A 460 -22.43 8.63 9.82
N LEU A 461 -22.84 9.48 8.93
CA LEU A 461 -22.20 10.79 8.71
C LEU A 461 -22.26 11.73 9.93
N PHE A 462 -23.05 11.41 10.96
CA PHE A 462 -23.22 12.29 12.13
C PHE A 462 -23.45 11.48 13.40
N ASN A 463 -22.49 11.54 14.33
CA ASN A 463 -22.59 11.03 15.72
C ASN A 463 -22.70 9.51 15.85
N PHE A 464 -21.89 8.74 15.18
CA PHE A 464 -21.84 7.30 15.29
C PHE A 464 -20.67 6.83 16.17
N ILE A 465 -20.91 5.85 17.02
CA ILE A 465 -19.86 5.11 17.72
C ILE A 465 -19.51 3.90 16.89
N TYR A 466 -18.28 3.83 16.44
CA TYR A 466 -17.79 2.65 15.74
C TYR A 466 -17.72 1.47 16.68
N GLN A 467 -18.17 0.30 16.25
CA GLN A 467 -18.11 -0.93 17.01
C GLN A 467 -17.55 -2.07 16.17
N GLY A 468 -16.59 -2.78 16.74
CA GLY A 468 -15.96 -3.93 16.16
C GLY A 468 -14.65 -3.61 15.47
N HIS A 469 -14.13 -4.58 14.73
CA HIS A 469 -12.82 -4.55 14.10
C HIS A 469 -12.70 -3.46 13.04
N MET A 470 -11.69 -2.63 13.19
CA MET A 470 -11.40 -1.53 12.29
C MET A 470 -10.47 -2.00 11.18
N ALA A 471 -11.02 -2.28 10.02
CA ALA A 471 -10.27 -2.79 8.88
C ALA A 471 -9.88 -1.72 7.85
N LEU A 472 -10.55 -0.56 7.83
CA LEU A 472 -10.26 0.61 6.99
C LEU A 472 -10.64 1.89 7.72
N GLY A 473 -10.07 3.02 7.29
CA GLY A 473 -10.48 4.35 7.72
C GLY A 473 -11.74 4.84 6.98
N TYR A 474 -12.23 6.03 7.33
CA TYR A 474 -13.47 6.59 6.81
C TYR A 474 -13.24 7.71 5.80
N GLY A 475 -14.14 7.79 4.82
CA GLY A 475 -14.14 8.81 3.79
C GLY A 475 -14.32 8.26 2.39
N SER A 476 -13.99 9.07 1.38
CA SER A 476 -14.11 8.68 -0.02
C SER A 476 -13.16 7.54 -0.41
N GLY A 477 -12.08 7.31 0.34
CA GLY A 477 -11.16 6.21 0.10
C GLY A 477 -11.65 4.84 0.55
N THR A 478 -12.66 4.76 1.42
CA THR A 478 -13.16 3.48 1.96
C THR A 478 -14.03 2.72 0.96
N THR A 479 -14.17 1.41 1.18
CA THR A 479 -15.06 0.54 0.40
C THR A 479 -16.10 -0.12 1.31
N TYR A 480 -17.18 -0.67 0.71
CA TYR A 480 -18.10 -1.52 1.44
C TYR A 480 -17.47 -2.89 1.70
N PHE A 481 -17.55 -3.33 2.93
CA PHE A 481 -17.16 -4.69 3.26
C PHE A 481 -18.25 -5.67 2.84
N ASN A 482 -17.96 -6.54 1.92
CA ASN A 482 -18.83 -7.69 1.61
C ASN A 482 -18.63 -8.82 2.60
N TYR A 483 -17.47 -8.89 3.20
CA TYR A 483 -17.09 -9.70 4.34
C TYR A 483 -15.89 -9.04 5.01
N THR A 484 -15.68 -9.32 6.27
CA THR A 484 -14.40 -9.12 6.97
C THR A 484 -14.15 -10.34 7.85
N THR A 485 -12.89 -10.60 8.08
CA THR A 485 -12.46 -11.53 9.11
C THR A 485 -12.09 -10.71 10.34
N ASP A 486 -12.71 -11.00 11.46
CA ASP A 486 -12.38 -10.36 12.73
C ASP A 486 -11.38 -11.20 13.53
N PRO A 487 -10.57 -10.55 14.40
CA PRO A 487 -9.56 -11.26 15.19
C PRO A 487 -10.15 -12.32 16.13
N LEU A 488 -11.27 -12.05 16.79
CA LEU A 488 -11.87 -12.99 17.76
C LEU A 488 -12.27 -14.30 17.09
N SER A 489 -13.00 -14.21 15.98
CA SER A 489 -13.45 -15.40 15.25
C SER A 489 -12.27 -16.17 14.66
N SER A 490 -11.31 -15.47 14.07
CA SER A 490 -10.12 -16.07 13.45
C SER A 490 -9.21 -16.75 14.47
N ILE A 491 -8.93 -16.09 15.60
CA ILE A 491 -8.13 -16.63 16.70
C ILE A 491 -8.84 -17.81 17.36
N THR A 492 -10.17 -17.73 17.58
CA THR A 492 -10.94 -18.82 18.16
C THR A 492 -10.85 -20.07 17.29
N ALA A 493 -11.10 -19.95 16.00
CA ALA A 493 -11.01 -21.06 15.05
C ALA A 493 -9.61 -21.68 14.98
N ARG A 494 -8.55 -20.89 15.15
CA ARG A 494 -7.17 -21.36 15.20
C ARG A 494 -6.84 -22.04 16.53
N ALA A 495 -7.25 -21.42 17.63
CA ALA A 495 -7.02 -21.90 19.00
C ALA A 495 -7.68 -23.25 19.27
N GLU A 496 -8.90 -23.47 18.77
CA GLU A 496 -9.62 -24.75 18.89
C GLU A 496 -8.82 -25.91 18.32
N LYS A 497 -8.16 -25.73 17.18
CA LYS A 497 -7.32 -26.75 16.54
C LYS A 497 -6.10 -27.13 17.38
N GLU A 498 -5.65 -26.23 18.25
CA GLU A 498 -4.51 -26.44 19.14
C GLU A 498 -4.90 -26.82 20.58
N GLY A 499 -6.19 -26.95 20.85
CA GLY A 499 -6.70 -27.26 22.18
C GLY A 499 -6.52 -26.12 23.18
N ILE A 500 -6.56 -24.88 22.72
CA ILE A 500 -6.49 -23.64 23.53
C ILE A 500 -7.91 -23.15 23.76
N LYS A 501 -8.23 -22.80 25.01
CA LYS A 501 -9.52 -22.21 25.37
C LYS A 501 -9.48 -20.69 25.16
N ILE A 502 -10.49 -20.15 24.49
CA ILE A 502 -10.68 -18.70 24.35
C ILE A 502 -11.81 -18.26 25.28
N ILE A 503 -11.59 -17.13 25.95
CA ILE A 503 -12.61 -16.33 26.62
C ILE A 503 -12.49 -14.90 26.10
N SER A 504 -13.57 -14.14 26.09
CA SER A 504 -13.56 -12.81 25.49
C SER A 504 -14.29 -11.76 26.33
N SER A 505 -13.85 -10.50 26.20
CA SER A 505 -14.51 -9.31 26.70
C SER A 505 -14.37 -8.21 25.64
N VAL A 506 -15.36 -8.08 24.77
CA VAL A 506 -15.28 -7.27 23.53
C VAL A 506 -16.44 -6.28 23.37
N GLU A 507 -17.30 -6.18 24.36
CA GLU A 507 -18.44 -5.25 24.33
C GLU A 507 -18.01 -3.85 24.80
N ILE A 508 -18.71 -2.82 24.30
CA ILE A 508 -18.55 -1.44 24.74
C ILE A 508 -19.89 -0.85 25.23
N GLY A 509 -19.79 0.00 26.22
CA GLY A 509 -20.85 0.93 26.59
C GLY A 509 -20.75 2.25 25.85
N VAL A 510 -21.69 3.14 26.11
CA VAL A 510 -21.71 4.51 25.56
C VAL A 510 -21.46 5.49 26.69
N GLY A 511 -20.58 6.45 26.47
CA GLY A 511 -20.26 7.52 27.38
C GLY A 511 -20.26 8.87 26.72
N THR A 512 -19.91 9.90 27.47
CA THR A 512 -19.67 11.24 26.96
C THR A 512 -18.36 11.78 27.50
N GLU A 513 -17.65 12.55 26.66
CA GLU A 513 -16.47 13.31 27.06
C GLU A 513 -16.67 14.79 26.69
N THR A 514 -16.02 15.68 27.42
CA THR A 514 -16.03 17.11 27.12
C THR A 514 -14.67 17.51 26.58
N ILE A 515 -14.62 17.93 25.32
CA ILE A 515 -13.39 18.32 24.61
C ILE A 515 -13.54 19.79 24.23
N GLU A 516 -12.71 20.68 24.76
CA GLU A 516 -12.76 22.12 24.54
C GLU A 516 -14.17 22.72 24.70
N GLY A 517 -14.90 22.27 25.74
CA GLY A 517 -16.26 22.72 26.04
C GLY A 517 -17.37 22.13 25.18
N ARG A 518 -17.06 21.18 24.29
CA ARG A 518 -18.03 20.44 23.49
C ARG A 518 -18.22 19.05 24.07
N THR A 519 -19.45 18.64 24.24
CA THR A 519 -19.77 17.26 24.66
C THR A 519 -19.80 16.38 23.42
N VAL A 520 -18.94 15.36 23.39
CA VAL A 520 -18.89 14.33 22.35
C VAL A 520 -19.35 12.98 22.93
N ILE A 521 -20.01 12.19 22.12
CA ILE A 521 -20.40 10.82 22.48
C ILE A 521 -19.23 9.91 22.10
N VAL A 522 -18.83 9.05 23.02
CA VAL A 522 -17.69 8.12 22.83
C VAL A 522 -18.10 6.70 23.25
N GLY A 523 -17.48 5.71 22.63
CA GLY A 523 -17.52 4.34 23.09
C GLY A 523 -16.62 4.18 24.33
N LYS A 524 -16.96 3.22 25.21
CA LYS A 524 -16.13 2.86 26.36
C LYS A 524 -16.10 1.35 26.54
N ASP A 525 -14.92 0.78 26.53
CA ASP A 525 -14.72 -0.64 26.81
C ASP A 525 -15.21 -0.98 28.24
N GLU A 526 -15.78 -2.19 28.41
CA GLU A 526 -16.25 -2.66 29.68
C GLU A 526 -15.12 -3.20 30.57
N ILE A 527 -14.37 -2.30 31.20
CA ILE A 527 -13.15 -2.58 31.97
C ILE A 527 -13.33 -3.68 33.02
N GLU A 528 -14.45 -3.69 33.78
CA GLU A 528 -14.68 -4.70 34.80
C GLU A 528 -14.87 -6.11 34.20
N ASN A 529 -15.48 -6.23 33.04
CA ASN A 529 -15.58 -7.51 32.34
C ASN A 529 -14.22 -7.95 31.78
N ALA A 530 -13.43 -7.01 31.31
CA ALA A 530 -12.05 -7.25 30.86
C ALA A 530 -11.17 -7.82 31.99
N LYS A 531 -11.22 -7.24 33.19
CA LYS A 531 -10.52 -7.75 34.38
C LYS A 531 -10.92 -9.18 34.69
N LYS A 532 -12.26 -9.46 34.75
CA LYS A 532 -12.76 -10.82 35.00
C LYS A 532 -12.32 -11.85 33.97
N ALA A 533 -12.22 -11.45 32.69
CA ALA A 533 -11.69 -12.31 31.65
C ALA A 533 -10.17 -12.55 31.85
N ALA A 534 -9.42 -11.50 32.15
CA ALA A 534 -7.98 -11.58 32.41
C ALA A 534 -7.68 -12.50 33.64
N GLU A 535 -8.43 -12.39 34.72
CA GLU A 535 -8.27 -13.25 35.92
C GLU A 535 -8.32 -14.73 35.59
N GLN A 536 -9.21 -15.14 34.68
CA GLN A 536 -9.43 -16.53 34.28
C GLN A 536 -8.44 -17.02 33.21
N ALA A 537 -7.68 -16.14 32.61
CA ALA A 537 -6.76 -16.46 31.50
C ALA A 537 -5.31 -16.69 31.99
N ASN A 538 -4.55 -17.41 31.18
CA ASN A 538 -3.10 -17.56 31.34
C ASN A 538 -2.31 -16.43 30.63
N LEU A 539 -2.95 -15.86 29.57
CA LEU A 539 -2.42 -14.82 28.72
C LEU A 539 -3.58 -13.95 28.23
N SER A 540 -3.41 -12.64 28.13
CA SER A 540 -4.36 -11.74 27.49
C SER A 540 -3.80 -11.12 26.24
N ILE A 541 -4.64 -11.06 25.18
CA ILE A 541 -4.38 -10.27 23.97
C ILE A 541 -5.42 -9.15 23.96
N VAL A 542 -4.95 -7.91 24.07
CA VAL A 542 -5.78 -6.72 24.13
C VAL A 542 -5.76 -6.02 22.77
N PHE A 543 -6.92 -5.84 22.18
CA PHE A 543 -7.11 -5.15 20.91
C PHE A 543 -7.59 -3.72 21.17
N ILE A 544 -6.82 -2.75 20.67
CA ILE A 544 -7.18 -1.34 20.75
C ILE A 544 -7.11 -0.71 19.36
N ASN A 545 -7.86 0.37 19.15
CA ASN A 545 -7.89 1.06 17.89
C ASN A 545 -7.88 2.58 18.04
N ALA A 546 -7.69 3.26 16.94
CA ALA A 546 -8.03 4.67 16.73
C ALA A 546 -8.36 4.84 15.25
N ASP A 547 -9.23 5.81 14.93
CA ASP A 547 -9.58 6.09 13.55
C ASP A 547 -9.48 7.57 13.21
N SER A 548 -9.60 7.84 11.93
CA SER A 548 -9.68 9.17 11.34
C SER A 548 -10.50 9.09 10.06
N GLY A 549 -10.86 10.24 9.51
CA GLY A 549 -11.70 10.26 8.33
C GLY A 549 -11.56 11.53 7.51
N GLU A 550 -12.36 11.63 6.48
CA GLU A 550 -12.45 12.81 5.65
C GLU A 550 -13.25 13.92 6.34
N GLN A 551 -12.99 15.19 6.02
CA GLN A 551 -13.49 16.40 6.68
C GLN A 551 -14.96 16.37 7.13
N TYR A 552 -15.85 15.75 6.37
CA TYR A 552 -17.28 15.69 6.68
C TYR A 552 -17.65 14.54 7.63
N ILE A 553 -16.68 13.75 8.06
CA ILE A 553 -16.89 12.61 8.96
C ILE A 553 -16.56 13.02 10.39
N ASN A 554 -17.58 12.98 11.24
CA ASN A 554 -17.45 13.22 12.67
C ASN A 554 -17.57 11.86 13.38
N LEU A 555 -16.47 11.35 13.88
CA LEU A 555 -16.38 10.11 14.60
C LEU A 555 -15.78 10.38 15.98
N GLU A 556 -16.57 10.22 17.03
CA GLU A 556 -16.11 10.40 18.42
C GLU A 556 -15.28 11.68 18.60
N LYS A 557 -13.95 11.57 18.77
CA LYS A 557 -13.03 12.69 18.99
C LYS A 557 -12.45 13.26 17.68
N SER A 558 -12.81 12.72 16.51
CA SER A 558 -12.32 13.18 15.23
C SER A 558 -13.35 14.04 14.50
N VAL A 559 -12.88 15.10 13.87
CA VAL A 559 -13.63 15.91 12.90
C VAL A 559 -12.80 15.91 11.60
N GLY A 560 -12.84 14.80 10.90
CA GLY A 560 -11.85 14.47 9.89
C GLY A 560 -10.51 14.10 10.55
N ASP A 561 -9.69 15.12 10.82
CA ASP A 561 -8.44 14.95 11.57
C ASP A 561 -8.68 14.52 13.03
N ARG A 562 -7.70 13.82 13.61
CA ARG A 562 -7.75 13.36 15.00
C ARG A 562 -7.49 14.49 15.97
N TYR A 563 -8.25 14.53 17.07
CA TYR A 563 -8.03 15.51 18.16
C TYR A 563 -6.70 15.23 18.89
N ASP A 564 -6.48 13.97 19.23
CA ASP A 564 -5.30 13.49 19.96
C ASP A 564 -4.76 12.19 19.32
N LEU A 565 -3.77 11.61 19.96
CA LEU A 565 -3.22 10.30 19.59
C LEU A 565 -3.60 9.20 20.59
N GLU A 566 -4.64 9.42 21.40
CA GLU A 566 -5.11 8.40 22.34
C GLU A 566 -5.83 7.25 21.60
N ALA A 567 -5.70 6.05 22.16
CA ALA A 567 -6.52 4.92 21.71
C ALA A 567 -7.98 5.19 22.03
N TRP A 568 -8.86 4.84 21.10
CA TRP A 568 -10.31 5.01 21.29
C TRP A 568 -10.90 4.04 22.30
N HIS A 569 -12.15 4.28 22.71
CA HIS A 569 -12.94 3.44 23.63
C HIS A 569 -12.27 3.22 24.98
N SER A 570 -11.49 4.18 25.47
CA SER A 570 -10.67 4.04 26.68
C SER A 570 -9.63 2.91 26.56
N GLY A 571 -9.05 2.70 25.35
CA GLY A 571 -8.14 1.59 25.08
C GLY A 571 -6.88 1.61 25.96
N ASN A 572 -6.36 2.79 26.30
CA ASN A 572 -5.21 2.90 27.18
C ASN A 572 -5.54 2.47 28.62
N GLU A 573 -6.70 2.87 29.14
CA GLU A 573 -7.22 2.44 30.44
C GLU A 573 -7.51 0.94 30.45
N LEU A 574 -8.03 0.40 29.34
CA LEU A 574 -8.29 -1.04 29.19
C LEU A 574 -7.01 -1.86 29.31
N VAL A 575 -5.94 -1.47 28.59
CA VAL A 575 -4.64 -2.14 28.69
C VAL A 575 -4.08 -2.06 30.09
N GLN A 576 -4.12 -0.87 30.73
CA GLN A 576 -3.63 -0.69 32.08
C GLN A 576 -4.41 -1.55 33.08
N ALA A 577 -5.73 -1.63 32.97
CA ALA A 577 -6.57 -2.45 33.85
C ALA A 577 -6.24 -3.95 33.77
N VAL A 578 -5.96 -4.46 32.56
CA VAL A 578 -5.51 -5.84 32.38
C VAL A 578 -4.11 -6.05 32.98
N LEU A 579 -3.20 -5.11 32.82
CA LEU A 579 -1.87 -5.15 33.44
C LEU A 579 -1.95 -5.16 34.97
N ASP A 580 -2.82 -4.33 35.56
CA ASP A 580 -3.03 -4.27 37.02
C ASP A 580 -3.56 -5.60 37.55
N THR A 581 -4.42 -6.29 36.78
CA THR A 581 -4.92 -7.63 37.13
C THR A 581 -3.80 -8.68 37.15
N TYR A 582 -2.73 -8.45 36.39
CA TYR A 582 -1.58 -9.36 36.30
C TYR A 582 -0.40 -8.94 37.18
N GLU A 583 -0.55 -7.88 37.95
CA GLU A 583 0.47 -7.46 38.90
C GLU A 583 0.83 -8.60 39.87
N ASN A 584 2.10 -8.82 40.11
CA ASN A 584 2.63 -9.91 40.94
C ASN A 584 2.31 -11.35 40.44
N THR A 585 1.96 -11.51 39.16
CA THR A 585 1.76 -12.82 38.52
C THR A 585 2.83 -13.07 37.45
N THR A 586 2.86 -14.30 36.92
CA THR A 586 3.70 -14.67 35.75
C THR A 586 2.95 -14.55 34.41
N LYS A 587 1.73 -14.02 34.44
CA LYS A 587 0.91 -13.85 33.24
C LYS A 587 1.42 -12.69 32.38
N SER A 588 1.07 -12.68 31.12
CA SER A 588 1.58 -11.71 30.16
C SER A 588 0.46 -11.04 29.37
N VAL A 589 0.71 -9.82 28.94
CA VAL A 589 -0.16 -9.05 28.06
C VAL A 589 0.52 -8.84 26.72
N ILE A 590 -0.20 -9.14 25.65
CA ILE A 590 0.12 -8.77 24.27
C ILE A 590 -0.92 -7.73 23.85
N VAL A 591 -0.48 -6.69 23.14
CA VAL A 591 -1.38 -5.68 22.59
C VAL A 591 -1.32 -5.72 21.06
N ALA A 592 -2.48 -5.65 20.44
CA ALA A 592 -2.66 -5.49 19.01
C ALA A 592 -3.32 -4.14 18.72
N ILE A 593 -2.74 -3.36 17.81
CA ILE A 593 -3.22 -2.01 17.48
C ILE A 593 -3.69 -1.95 16.04
N ASN A 594 -4.92 -1.52 15.83
CA ASN A 594 -5.48 -1.18 14.53
C ASN A 594 -5.73 0.32 14.45
N SER A 595 -4.90 1.03 13.69
CA SER A 595 -4.93 2.49 13.64
C SER A 595 -4.37 3.01 12.32
N PRO A 596 -4.81 4.21 11.84
CA PRO A 596 -4.26 4.84 10.65
C PRO A 596 -2.83 5.37 10.82
N GLY A 597 -2.33 5.44 12.05
CA GLY A 597 -1.02 5.98 12.38
C GLY A 597 -0.70 5.83 13.87
N PRO A 598 0.25 6.60 14.41
CA PRO A 598 0.68 6.52 15.81
C PRO A 598 -0.47 6.68 16.80
N VAL A 599 -0.38 5.95 17.93
CA VAL A 599 -1.17 6.15 19.14
C VAL A 599 -0.23 6.25 20.35
N ASN A 600 -0.66 6.89 21.43
CA ASN A 600 0.08 6.99 22.66
C ASN A 600 0.15 5.63 23.37
N LEU A 601 1.31 5.25 23.88
CA LEU A 601 1.61 3.93 24.44
C LEU A 601 2.12 4.03 25.89
N PRO A 602 1.36 4.57 26.85
CA PRO A 602 1.85 4.82 28.19
C PRO A 602 2.24 3.55 28.98
N TRP A 603 1.78 2.40 28.56
CA TRP A 603 1.99 1.08 29.12
C TRP A 603 3.05 0.23 28.38
N LEU A 604 3.75 0.79 27.40
CA LEU A 604 4.65 0.04 26.51
C LEU A 604 5.69 -0.78 27.24
N ASP A 605 6.29 -0.25 28.32
CA ASP A 605 7.33 -0.94 29.07
C ASP A 605 6.82 -2.15 29.86
N LYS A 606 5.51 -2.20 30.15
CA LYS A 606 4.89 -3.23 30.98
C LYS A 606 4.39 -4.45 30.19
N ILE A 607 4.10 -4.31 28.91
CA ILE A 607 3.63 -5.40 28.05
C ILE A 607 4.77 -6.26 27.52
N LYS A 608 4.50 -7.50 27.11
CA LYS A 608 5.49 -8.43 26.56
C LYS A 608 5.52 -8.52 25.06
N GLY A 609 4.40 -8.27 24.39
CA GLY A 609 4.27 -8.28 22.95
C GLY A 609 3.45 -7.10 22.46
N LEU A 610 3.85 -6.53 21.31
CA LEU A 610 3.13 -5.46 20.63
C LEU A 610 3.16 -5.70 19.13
N ILE A 611 1.98 -5.80 18.54
CA ILE A 611 1.82 -5.80 17.08
C ILE A 611 1.01 -4.59 16.65
N PHE A 612 1.42 -3.99 15.55
CA PHE A 612 0.69 -2.94 14.86
C PHE A 612 0.23 -3.49 13.52
N SER A 613 -1.07 -3.74 13.40
CA SER A 613 -1.67 -4.29 12.18
C SER A 613 -2.19 -3.21 11.24
N GLY A 614 -2.19 -1.95 11.68
CA GLY A 614 -2.72 -0.85 10.88
C GLY A 614 -4.19 -1.09 10.51
N LEU A 615 -4.53 -0.94 9.23
CA LEU A 615 -5.87 -1.13 8.69
C LEU A 615 -5.80 -2.16 7.55
N GLY A 616 -5.89 -3.44 7.91
CA GLY A 616 -5.53 -4.58 7.05
C GLY A 616 -6.57 -5.02 6.01
N GLY A 617 -7.71 -4.30 5.87
CA GLY A 617 -8.76 -4.67 4.92
C GLY A 617 -9.55 -5.91 5.34
N ALA A 618 -10.23 -6.54 4.38
CA ALA A 618 -11.18 -7.62 4.65
C ALA A 618 -10.57 -8.88 5.30
N GLU A 619 -9.29 -9.13 5.08
CA GLU A 619 -8.57 -10.31 5.59
C GLU A 619 -7.74 -10.02 6.87
N SER A 620 -7.95 -8.87 7.50
CA SER A 620 -7.15 -8.39 8.63
C SER A 620 -7.14 -9.38 9.81
N GLY A 621 -8.27 -9.90 10.25
CA GLY A 621 -8.35 -10.85 11.37
C GLY A 621 -7.59 -12.15 11.11
N ASN A 622 -7.65 -12.68 9.88
CA ASN A 622 -6.87 -13.84 9.46
C ASN A 622 -5.38 -13.54 9.48
N ALA A 623 -4.96 -12.39 8.93
CA ALA A 623 -3.57 -11.97 8.89
C ALA A 623 -2.97 -11.79 10.30
N ILE A 624 -3.71 -11.13 11.19
CA ILE A 624 -3.31 -10.99 12.61
C ILE A 624 -3.14 -12.37 13.27
N THR A 625 -4.05 -13.29 12.99
CA THR A 625 -3.98 -14.66 13.52
C THR A 625 -2.73 -15.40 13.00
N ASP A 626 -2.42 -15.27 11.71
CA ASP A 626 -1.20 -15.86 11.12
C ASP A 626 0.07 -15.36 11.81
N ILE A 627 0.13 -14.06 12.12
CA ILE A 627 1.24 -13.47 12.86
C ILE A 627 1.29 -14.00 14.29
N LEU A 628 0.18 -13.96 15.03
CA LEU A 628 0.13 -14.39 16.42
C LEU A 628 0.59 -15.85 16.61
N PHE A 629 0.18 -16.74 15.71
CA PHE A 629 0.53 -18.17 15.80
C PHE A 629 1.80 -18.56 15.03
N GLY A 630 2.38 -17.64 14.28
CA GLY A 630 3.63 -17.84 13.54
C GLY A 630 3.47 -18.60 12.24
N ASP A 631 2.27 -18.65 11.70
CA ASP A 631 1.99 -19.16 10.35
C ASP A 631 2.62 -18.20 9.31
N TYR A 632 2.78 -16.94 9.69
CA TYR A 632 3.55 -15.92 8.97
C TYR A 632 4.56 -15.25 9.92
N ASN A 633 5.81 -15.14 9.48
CA ASN A 633 6.84 -14.40 10.23
C ASN A 633 6.69 -12.90 9.92
N PRO A 634 6.43 -12.01 10.93
CA PRO A 634 6.25 -10.59 10.69
C PRO A 634 7.43 -9.99 9.93
N SER A 635 7.10 -9.15 8.95
CA SER A 635 8.07 -8.51 8.07
C SER A 635 7.64 -7.11 7.64
N GLY A 636 6.63 -6.55 8.28
CA GLY A 636 6.20 -5.17 8.12
C GLY A 636 7.14 -4.20 8.83
N HIS A 637 7.24 -2.98 8.30
CA HIS A 637 8.03 -1.90 8.86
C HIS A 637 7.23 -0.60 8.87
N LEU A 638 7.44 0.25 9.86
CA LEU A 638 6.72 1.53 9.99
C LEU A 638 7.10 2.48 8.83
N PRO A 639 6.14 2.96 8.03
CA PRO A 639 6.41 3.92 6.97
C PRO A 639 6.45 5.38 7.45
N TYR A 640 6.57 5.58 8.76
CA TYR A 640 6.64 6.87 9.44
C TYR A 640 7.37 6.74 10.77
N VAL A 641 7.81 7.87 11.32
CA VAL A 641 8.29 7.95 12.70
C VAL A 641 7.11 7.93 13.67
N TRP A 642 7.24 7.23 14.80
CA TRP A 642 6.23 7.15 15.85
C TRP A 642 6.66 7.93 17.07
N GLY A 643 6.08 9.10 17.30
CA GLY A 643 6.35 10.00 18.41
C GLY A 643 5.07 10.49 19.07
N GLU A 644 5.23 11.32 20.11
CA GLU A 644 4.13 12.02 20.77
C GLU A 644 3.63 13.18 19.90
N LYS A 645 2.33 13.53 20.04
CA LYS A 645 1.68 14.57 19.22
C LYS A 645 2.47 15.89 19.17
N ASP A 646 2.93 16.34 20.32
CA ASP A 646 3.59 17.66 20.46
C ASP A 646 5.08 17.65 20.01
N ASP A 647 5.61 16.51 19.66
CA ASP A 647 6.97 16.40 19.10
C ASP A 647 7.00 16.61 17.57
N TYR A 648 5.86 16.58 16.90
CA TYR A 648 5.77 16.84 15.47
C TYR A 648 5.72 18.35 15.16
N PRO A 649 6.18 18.80 13.98
CA PRO A 649 6.28 20.23 13.65
C PRO A 649 4.92 20.91 13.47
N SER A 650 3.86 20.15 13.29
CA SER A 650 2.60 20.67 12.72
C SER A 650 1.37 20.07 13.39
N PRO A 651 1.15 20.32 14.68
CA PRO A 651 -0.07 19.89 15.36
C PRO A 651 -1.31 20.54 14.71
N ILE A 652 -2.37 19.75 14.54
CA ILE A 652 -3.64 20.20 13.98
C ILE A 652 -4.60 20.51 15.13
N ASN A 653 -5.12 21.74 15.18
CA ASN A 653 -6.24 22.07 16.03
C ASN A 653 -7.54 21.92 15.23
N ILE A 654 -8.23 20.80 15.41
CA ILE A 654 -9.44 20.44 14.67
C ILE A 654 -10.64 21.37 14.90
N PHE A 655 -10.60 22.20 15.93
CA PHE A 655 -11.64 23.18 16.25
C PHE A 655 -11.35 24.61 15.77
N SER A 656 -10.17 24.81 15.17
CA SER A 656 -9.81 26.07 14.54
C SER A 656 -10.13 26.04 13.04
N ASN A 657 -10.25 27.20 12.43
CA ASN A 657 -10.42 27.36 10.98
C ASN A 657 -9.39 28.37 10.45
N PRO A 658 -8.09 28.09 10.57
CA PRO A 658 -7.08 28.99 10.03
C PRO A 658 -7.18 29.05 8.50
N SER A 659 -7.02 30.24 7.94
CA SER A 659 -6.97 30.45 6.49
C SER A 659 -5.60 30.10 5.89
N GLU A 660 -4.60 29.92 6.73
CA GLU A 660 -3.23 29.65 6.32
C GLU A 660 -2.57 28.63 7.22
N TYR A 661 -1.84 27.69 6.61
CA TYR A 661 -0.95 26.76 7.27
C TYR A 661 0.46 26.99 6.75
N ASN A 662 1.35 27.47 7.62
CA ASN A 662 2.74 27.69 7.26
C ASN A 662 3.54 26.42 7.44
N TYR A 663 4.13 25.93 6.36
CA TYR A 663 5.00 24.74 6.31
C TYR A 663 6.43 25.18 6.65
N SER A 664 6.58 25.73 7.85
CA SER A 664 7.83 26.35 8.31
C SER A 664 8.96 25.35 8.54
N GLU A 665 8.65 24.09 8.70
CA GLU A 665 9.60 23.01 8.84
C GLU A 665 10.37 22.71 7.54
N GLY A 666 9.93 23.23 6.40
CA GLY A 666 10.60 23.08 5.12
C GLY A 666 10.73 21.60 4.71
N VAL A 667 11.94 21.15 4.42
CA VAL A 667 12.23 19.74 4.03
C VAL A 667 12.30 18.79 5.23
N PHE A 668 12.13 19.30 6.45
CA PHE A 668 12.25 18.53 7.67
C PHE A 668 10.87 18.09 8.17
N ILE A 669 10.31 17.02 7.58
CA ILE A 669 9.12 16.31 8.08
C ILE A 669 9.49 14.90 8.54
N GLY A 670 8.63 14.25 9.30
CA GLY A 670 8.82 12.88 9.75
C GLY A 670 10.18 12.66 10.44
N GLN A 671 10.84 11.55 10.15
CA GLN A 671 12.13 11.23 10.75
C GLN A 671 13.18 12.33 10.58
N ARG A 672 13.17 13.06 9.46
CA ARG A 672 14.10 14.16 9.19
C ARG A 672 13.96 15.28 10.21
N TYR A 673 12.73 15.58 10.65
CA TYR A 673 12.46 16.58 11.68
C TYR A 673 12.94 16.11 13.05
N PHE A 674 12.62 14.88 13.42
CA PHE A 674 13.02 14.29 14.69
C PHE A 674 14.54 14.24 14.83
N ASP A 675 15.26 13.86 13.79
CA ASP A 675 16.72 13.86 13.77
C ASP A 675 17.30 15.27 13.89
N LYS A 676 16.79 16.23 13.09
CA LYS A 676 17.25 17.62 13.05
C LYS A 676 17.14 18.32 14.41
N TYR A 677 16.02 18.11 15.10
CA TYR A 677 15.70 18.78 16.34
C TYR A 677 15.90 17.90 17.58
N ASN A 678 16.57 16.74 17.41
CA ASN A 678 16.82 15.77 18.46
C ASN A 678 15.58 15.45 19.31
N LYS A 679 14.43 15.24 18.61
CA LYS A 679 13.16 14.89 19.24
C LYS A 679 13.14 13.44 19.64
N LYS A 680 12.40 13.14 20.72
CA LYS A 680 12.18 11.75 21.14
C LYS A 680 11.14 11.10 20.23
N TYR A 681 11.34 9.83 19.95
CA TYR A 681 10.35 8.99 19.28
C TYR A 681 10.28 7.61 19.96
N THR A 682 9.13 6.99 19.89
CA THR A 682 8.91 5.64 20.40
C THR A 682 9.51 4.61 19.46
N PHE A 683 9.24 4.76 18.16
CA PHE A 683 9.82 3.92 17.11
C PHE A 683 10.26 4.77 15.92
N PRO A 684 11.45 4.52 15.35
CA PRO A 684 11.93 5.26 14.18
C PRO A 684 11.22 4.81 12.90
N PHE A 685 11.32 5.62 11.84
CA PHE A 685 10.98 5.22 10.49
C PHE A 685 11.69 3.91 10.12
N GLY A 686 10.96 3.01 9.48
CA GLY A 686 11.48 1.70 9.06
C GLY A 686 11.58 0.66 10.17
N PHE A 687 11.12 0.95 11.40
CA PHE A 687 11.19 -0.02 12.49
C PHE A 687 10.22 -1.18 12.26
N GLY A 688 10.71 -2.39 12.51
CA GLY A 688 9.95 -3.64 12.49
C GLY A 688 10.82 -4.80 12.94
N LEU A 689 10.28 -5.65 13.82
CA LEU A 689 10.95 -6.86 14.30
C LEU A 689 10.50 -8.09 13.49
N SER A 690 11.26 -9.16 13.62
CA SER A 690 10.96 -10.48 13.05
C SER A 690 11.08 -11.55 14.12
N TYR A 691 10.48 -12.72 13.91
CA TYR A 691 10.70 -13.91 14.75
C TYR A 691 12.06 -14.58 14.50
N THR A 692 12.82 -14.09 13.53
CA THR A 692 14.21 -14.47 13.28
C THR A 692 15.11 -13.25 13.38
N THR A 693 16.43 -13.46 13.27
CA THR A 693 17.43 -12.39 13.33
C THR A 693 18.23 -12.32 12.04
N PHE A 694 18.59 -11.10 11.67
CA PHE A 694 19.40 -10.83 10.47
C PHE A 694 20.64 -10.04 10.84
N GLU A 695 21.74 -10.33 10.15
CA GLU A 695 22.99 -9.59 10.29
C GLU A 695 23.57 -9.28 8.91
N PHE A 696 24.17 -8.10 8.77
CA PHE A 696 24.92 -7.77 7.58
C PHE A 696 26.27 -8.48 7.59
N GLU A 697 26.64 -9.07 6.44
CA GLU A 697 27.98 -9.62 6.27
C GLU A 697 29.02 -8.49 6.25
N LYS A 698 30.01 -8.58 7.15
CA LYS A 698 31.09 -7.60 7.27
C LYS A 698 31.85 -7.48 5.94
N ASN A 699 32.21 -6.25 5.56
CA ASN A 699 32.95 -5.94 4.34
C ASN A 699 32.23 -6.34 3.04
N SER A 700 30.92 -6.58 3.07
CA SER A 700 30.12 -6.89 1.88
C SER A 700 29.64 -5.66 1.12
N LEU A 701 29.68 -4.47 1.75
CA LEU A 701 29.21 -3.23 1.15
C LEU A 701 30.17 -2.70 0.09
N SER A 702 29.67 -2.46 -1.10
CA SER A 702 30.31 -1.68 -2.15
C SER A 702 29.29 -0.78 -2.83
N ALA A 703 29.75 0.38 -3.29
CA ALA A 703 28.90 1.36 -3.97
C ALA A 703 29.63 1.88 -5.21
N ASN A 704 28.95 1.87 -6.34
CA ASN A 704 29.54 2.25 -7.63
C ASN A 704 28.69 3.33 -8.29
N MET A 705 29.27 4.53 -8.45
CA MET A 705 28.64 5.65 -9.14
C MET A 705 28.69 5.45 -10.64
N ALA A 706 27.58 5.70 -11.32
CA ALA A 706 27.44 5.69 -12.77
C ALA A 706 26.62 6.90 -13.23
N LYS A 707 26.52 7.09 -14.53
CA LYS A 707 25.75 8.20 -15.11
C LYS A 707 24.28 8.14 -14.72
N GLU A 708 23.69 6.95 -14.74
CA GLU A 708 22.27 6.71 -14.51
C GLU A 708 21.91 6.68 -13.02
N GLY A 709 22.91 6.59 -12.12
CA GLY A 709 22.67 6.50 -10.69
C GLY A 709 23.77 5.76 -9.93
N LEU A 710 23.45 5.36 -8.69
CA LEU A 710 24.35 4.69 -7.76
C LEU A 710 23.89 3.25 -7.54
N LYS A 711 24.76 2.29 -7.82
CA LYS A 711 24.53 0.86 -7.51
C LYS A 711 25.20 0.50 -6.19
N ILE A 712 24.45 -0.08 -5.28
CA ILE A 712 24.89 -0.44 -3.94
C ILE A 712 24.70 -1.94 -3.76
N PHE A 713 25.77 -2.64 -3.38
CA PHE A 713 25.79 -4.08 -3.19
C PHE A 713 26.17 -4.41 -1.75
N PHE A 714 25.48 -5.35 -1.15
CA PHE A 714 25.79 -5.89 0.17
C PHE A 714 25.13 -7.26 0.37
N SER A 715 25.40 -7.89 1.51
CA SER A 715 24.85 -9.20 1.84
C SER A 715 24.25 -9.21 3.24
N VAL A 716 23.13 -9.92 3.41
CA VAL A 716 22.46 -10.13 4.70
C VAL A 716 22.33 -11.62 4.96
N LYS A 717 22.66 -12.05 6.16
CA LYS A 717 22.53 -13.42 6.66
C LYS A 717 21.34 -13.52 7.61
N ASN A 718 20.55 -14.56 7.48
CA ASN A 718 19.61 -14.95 8.52
C ASN A 718 20.37 -15.76 9.59
N THR A 719 20.55 -15.17 10.77
CA THR A 719 21.29 -15.76 11.89
C THR A 719 20.37 -16.51 12.88
N GLY A 720 19.07 -16.41 12.70
CA GLY A 720 18.09 -17.10 13.54
C GLY A 720 17.74 -18.49 13.02
N ASN A 721 16.70 -19.06 13.58
CA ASN A 721 16.28 -20.45 13.33
C ASN A 721 14.96 -20.57 12.54
N MET A 722 14.42 -19.48 12.06
CA MET A 722 13.18 -19.41 11.27
C MET A 722 13.43 -18.69 9.95
N GLU A 723 12.79 -19.12 8.88
CA GLU A 723 12.77 -18.38 7.62
C GLU A 723 12.06 -17.02 7.82
N GLY A 724 12.62 -15.97 7.25
CA GLY A 724 12.06 -14.63 7.38
C GLY A 724 12.45 -13.73 6.23
N GLU A 725 11.81 -12.57 6.16
CA GLU A 725 12.05 -11.57 5.13
C GLU A 725 12.87 -10.41 5.71
N ALA A 726 14.06 -10.20 5.17
CA ALA A 726 14.93 -9.08 5.54
C ALA A 726 14.59 -7.87 4.66
N VAL A 727 14.53 -6.70 5.27
CA VAL A 727 14.28 -5.40 4.61
C VAL A 727 15.43 -4.44 4.93
N PRO A 728 16.58 -4.58 4.26
CA PRO A 728 17.64 -3.59 4.38
C PRO A 728 17.26 -2.28 3.69
N MET A 729 17.65 -1.17 4.31
CA MET A 729 17.37 0.19 3.90
C MET A 729 18.65 0.96 3.62
N VAL A 730 18.63 1.76 2.57
CA VAL A 730 19.75 2.63 2.18
C VAL A 730 19.42 4.06 2.53
N PHE A 731 20.31 4.69 3.24
CA PHE A 731 20.29 6.12 3.55
C PHE A 731 21.50 6.80 2.93
N LEU A 732 21.33 8.01 2.42
CA LEU A 732 22.40 8.81 1.85
C LEU A 732 22.57 10.10 2.60
N GLN A 733 23.81 10.44 2.90
CA GLN A 733 24.23 11.79 3.21
C GLN A 733 24.78 12.42 1.93
N PHE A 734 24.24 13.58 1.62
CA PHE A 734 24.68 14.35 0.44
C PHE A 734 26.00 15.09 0.72
N PRO A 735 26.73 15.49 -0.33
CA PRO A 735 27.92 16.34 -0.16
C PRO A 735 27.60 17.66 0.55
N ASP A 736 28.54 18.16 1.35
CA ASP A 736 28.36 19.38 2.16
C ASP A 736 28.26 20.68 1.34
N ASN A 737 28.61 20.63 0.05
CA ASN A 737 28.62 21.78 -0.85
C ASN A 737 27.27 22.07 -1.54
N ILE A 738 26.19 21.38 -1.17
CA ILE A 738 24.86 21.65 -1.73
C ILE A 738 24.31 23.00 -1.24
N GLN A 739 23.59 23.69 -2.11
CA GLN A 739 23.01 25.01 -1.84
C GLN A 739 21.52 24.91 -1.53
N THR A 740 21.16 25.14 -0.28
CA THR A 740 19.80 25.00 0.22
C THR A 740 19.35 26.25 1.00
N GLU A 741 18.05 26.41 1.19
CA GLU A 741 17.48 27.57 1.89
C GLU A 741 17.58 27.41 3.42
N ASP A 742 17.18 26.25 3.95
CA ASP A 742 17.04 26.02 5.39
C ASP A 742 18.01 24.94 5.94
N GLY A 743 19.04 24.60 5.17
CA GLY A 743 19.90 23.43 5.42
C GLY A 743 19.32 22.17 4.82
N TYR A 744 20.03 21.06 4.97
CA TYR A 744 19.67 19.77 4.37
C TYR A 744 19.71 18.65 5.41
N PRO A 745 18.89 17.62 5.30
CA PRO A 745 18.93 16.50 6.23
C PRO A 745 20.26 15.75 6.16
N ASP A 746 20.79 15.37 7.32
CA ASP A 746 22.05 14.64 7.41
C ASP A 746 21.98 13.26 6.74
N LYS A 747 20.78 12.70 6.64
CA LYS A 747 20.53 11.42 5.97
C LYS A 747 19.16 11.41 5.34
N LEU A 748 19.06 10.84 4.17
CA LEU A 748 17.83 10.69 3.39
C LEU A 748 17.64 9.22 3.04
N PHE A 749 16.47 8.69 3.29
CA PHE A 749 16.08 7.37 2.81
C PHE A 749 15.99 7.37 1.28
N LYS A 750 16.72 6.48 0.61
CA LYS A 750 16.85 6.48 -0.87
C LYS A 750 16.82 5.08 -1.48
N GLY A 751 16.61 4.04 -0.69
CA GLY A 751 16.51 2.71 -1.25
C GLY A 751 16.15 1.63 -0.26
N PHE A 752 15.51 0.59 -0.76
CA PHE A 752 15.20 -0.63 -0.01
C PHE A 752 14.97 -1.79 -0.98
N ASP A 753 15.09 -3.00 -0.43
CA ASP A 753 14.67 -4.23 -1.09
C ASP A 753 14.21 -5.22 -0.01
N LYS A 754 13.41 -6.22 -0.39
CA LYS A 754 12.91 -7.25 0.52
C LYS A 754 13.20 -8.63 -0.04
N LYS A 755 13.86 -9.47 0.76
CA LYS A 755 14.17 -10.85 0.37
C LYS A 755 13.91 -11.84 1.49
N ARG A 756 13.29 -12.95 1.12
CA ARG A 756 13.09 -14.10 2.00
C ARG A 756 14.38 -14.90 2.12
N ILE A 757 14.84 -15.18 3.35
CA ILE A 757 16.11 -15.83 3.66
C ILE A 757 15.86 -16.95 4.65
N LYS A 758 16.29 -18.18 4.30
CA LYS A 758 16.20 -19.33 5.21
C LYS A 758 17.26 -19.25 6.31
N PRO A 759 17.08 -19.99 7.42
CA PRO A 759 18.07 -20.08 8.48
C PRO A 759 19.48 -20.38 7.96
N ASN A 760 20.46 -19.59 8.40
CA ASN A 760 21.87 -19.65 8.02
C ASN A 760 22.19 -19.34 6.55
N GLU A 761 21.20 -19.01 5.71
CA GLU A 761 21.44 -18.55 4.34
C GLU A 761 21.87 -17.09 4.32
N ILE A 762 22.62 -16.73 3.26
CA ILE A 762 23.08 -15.38 2.95
C ILE A 762 22.40 -14.95 1.65
N ALA A 763 21.70 -13.83 1.67
CA ALA A 763 21.15 -13.19 0.48
C ALA A 763 22.00 -12.00 0.08
N LYS A 764 22.26 -11.87 -1.23
CA LYS A 764 22.90 -10.70 -1.84
C LYS A 764 21.84 -9.70 -2.23
N PHE A 765 22.09 -8.43 -1.95
CA PHE A 765 21.24 -7.31 -2.33
C PHE A 765 21.96 -6.42 -3.32
N GLU A 766 21.22 -5.93 -4.28
CA GLU A 766 21.58 -4.85 -5.19
C GLU A 766 20.50 -3.80 -5.13
N ILE A 767 20.83 -2.59 -4.67
CA ILE A 767 19.92 -1.45 -4.61
C ILE A 767 20.43 -0.39 -5.57
N PHE A 768 19.54 0.05 -6.45
CA PHE A 768 19.81 1.13 -7.40
C PHE A 768 19.13 2.41 -6.93
N VAL A 769 19.91 3.47 -6.77
CA VAL A 769 19.45 4.83 -6.50
C VAL A 769 19.61 5.63 -7.77
N ASP A 770 18.50 6.02 -8.39
CA ASP A 770 18.47 6.74 -9.66
C ASP A 770 19.04 8.16 -9.58
N ASP A 771 19.29 8.77 -10.72
CA ASP A 771 19.87 10.11 -10.84
C ASP A 771 19.02 11.19 -10.15
N HIS A 772 17.69 11.09 -10.22
CA HIS A 772 16.79 12.01 -9.53
C HIS A 772 16.90 11.87 -8.01
N ALA A 773 16.96 10.66 -7.47
CA ALA A 773 17.12 10.40 -6.04
C ALA A 773 18.48 10.86 -5.49
N LEU A 774 19.49 11.01 -6.37
CA LEU A 774 20.80 11.59 -6.08
C LEU A 774 20.84 13.13 -6.25
N SER A 775 19.73 13.74 -6.62
CA SER A 775 19.62 15.18 -6.86
C SER A 775 18.89 15.90 -5.72
N TYR A 776 19.17 17.16 -5.54
CA TYR A 776 18.45 18.09 -4.68
C TYR A 776 17.88 19.24 -5.51
N TYR A 777 16.82 19.86 -5.04
CA TYR A 777 16.24 21.02 -5.75
C TYR A 777 17.01 22.30 -5.41
N ASN A 778 17.72 22.84 -6.41
CA ASN A 778 18.44 24.09 -6.28
C ASN A 778 17.48 25.26 -6.51
N ILE A 779 17.25 26.07 -5.47
CA ILE A 779 16.31 27.21 -5.52
C ILE A 779 16.77 28.35 -6.40
N PHE A 780 18.07 28.49 -6.65
CA PHE A 780 18.63 29.55 -7.49
C PHE A 780 18.50 29.21 -8.98
N GLU A 781 18.77 27.93 -9.33
CA GLU A 781 18.64 27.43 -10.69
C GLU A 781 17.22 26.90 -11.01
N LYS A 782 16.35 26.78 -10.00
CA LYS A 782 14.97 26.29 -10.10
C LYS A 782 14.84 24.95 -10.82
N LYS A 783 15.74 24.03 -10.50
CA LYS A 783 15.78 22.67 -11.06
C LYS A 783 16.44 21.68 -10.11
N PHE A 784 16.22 20.40 -10.34
CA PHE A 784 16.98 19.36 -9.66
C PHE A 784 18.42 19.33 -10.20
N ILE A 785 19.39 19.25 -9.28
CA ILE A 785 20.83 19.19 -9.60
C ILE A 785 21.43 18.02 -8.80
N ARG A 786 22.06 17.13 -9.53
CA ARG A 786 22.94 16.15 -8.91
C ARG A 786 24.29 16.80 -8.62
N PRO A 787 24.79 16.77 -7.39
CA PRO A 787 26.14 17.21 -7.08
C PRO A 787 27.17 16.50 -7.96
N ASN A 788 28.09 17.26 -8.53
CA ASN A 788 29.19 16.77 -9.37
C ASN A 788 30.55 16.87 -8.68
N GLU A 789 30.57 17.35 -7.45
CA GLU A 789 31.76 17.47 -6.58
C GLU A 789 31.36 17.09 -5.15
N GLY A 790 32.35 16.66 -4.38
CA GLY A 790 32.16 16.20 -3.02
C GLY A 790 31.93 14.70 -2.94
N VAL A 791 31.46 14.25 -1.79
CA VAL A 791 31.35 12.83 -1.45
C VAL A 791 29.97 12.53 -0.89
N TYR A 792 29.29 11.52 -1.42
CA TYR A 792 28.14 10.92 -0.79
C TYR A 792 28.61 9.91 0.25
N THR A 793 27.98 9.91 1.44
CA THR A 793 28.10 8.80 2.36
C THR A 793 26.88 7.88 2.22
N VAL A 794 27.16 6.61 1.99
CA VAL A 794 26.15 5.56 1.86
C VAL A 794 26.07 4.80 3.18
N TYR A 795 24.92 4.77 3.76
CA TYR A 795 24.62 3.99 4.97
C TYR A 795 23.62 2.89 4.63
N VAL A 796 23.80 1.71 5.22
CA VAL A 796 22.87 0.59 5.09
C VAL A 796 22.53 0.06 6.48
N GLY A 797 21.24 -0.09 6.75
CA GLY A 797 20.73 -0.57 8.03
C GLY A 797 19.33 -1.15 7.90
N PHE A 798 18.67 -1.40 9.02
CA PHE A 798 17.32 -1.96 9.04
C PHE A 798 16.23 -0.93 9.36
N ASN A 799 16.58 0.24 9.83
CA ASN A 799 15.65 1.36 10.12
C ASN A 799 16.44 2.66 10.28
N ALA A 800 15.77 3.76 10.51
CA ALA A 800 16.40 5.09 10.60
C ALA A 800 17.23 5.30 11.89
N LYS A 801 17.09 4.48 12.91
CA LYS A 801 17.96 4.48 14.11
C LYS A 801 19.23 3.65 13.87
N ASP A 802 19.04 2.44 13.34
CA ASP A 802 20.13 1.49 13.08
C ASP A 802 20.54 1.54 11.60
N TYR A 803 20.69 2.78 11.07
CA TYR A 803 20.94 3.03 9.65
C TYR A 803 22.39 2.80 9.22
N ASN A 804 23.33 2.80 10.14
CA ASN A 804 24.76 2.83 9.87
C ASN A 804 25.47 1.49 10.18
N LEU A 805 24.77 0.37 10.09
CA LEU A 805 25.34 -0.96 10.31
C LEU A 805 26.41 -1.30 9.28
N LEU A 806 26.27 -0.79 8.05
CA LEU A 806 27.33 -0.72 7.06
C LEU A 806 27.44 0.71 6.53
N GLN A 807 28.68 1.15 6.23
CA GLN A 807 28.96 2.48 5.71
C GLN A 807 30.08 2.45 4.68
N THR A 808 29.93 3.26 3.62
CA THR A 808 30.98 3.54 2.64
C THR A 808 30.80 4.94 2.06
N THR A 809 31.81 5.44 1.38
CA THR A 809 31.77 6.72 0.69
C THR A 809 31.95 6.55 -0.82
N VAL A 810 31.37 7.45 -1.59
CA VAL A 810 31.44 7.45 -3.06
C VAL A 810 31.60 8.89 -3.55
N ASP A 811 32.57 9.13 -4.42
CA ASP A 811 32.72 10.44 -5.07
C ASP A 811 31.47 10.80 -5.88
N ALA A 812 31.05 12.04 -5.76
CA ALA A 812 29.94 12.57 -6.57
C ALA A 812 30.31 12.68 -8.07
N LYS A 813 31.59 12.82 -8.36
CA LYS A 813 32.11 12.88 -9.72
C LYS A 813 31.99 11.51 -10.41
N ILE A 814 31.50 11.53 -11.63
CA ILE A 814 31.35 10.35 -12.51
C ILE A 814 32.66 10.06 -13.23
#